data_3d63185c5c090ee5e9c75f9f0d145747
#
_entry.id   3d63185c5c090ee5e9c75f9f0d145747
#
_cell.length_a   1.000
_cell.length_b   1.000
_cell.length_c   1.000
_cell.angle_alpha   90.00
_cell.angle_beta   90.00
_cell.angle_gamma   90.00
#
_symmetry.space_group_name_H-M   'P 1'
#
loop_
_entity.id
_entity.type
_entity.pdbx_description
1 polymer ?
#
loop_
_entity_poly.entity_id
_entity_poly.type
_entity_poly.pdbx_seq_one_letter_code
_entity_poly.pdbx_strand_id
1 'polypeptide(L)'
;SSTMSEAAATQLDERLSDAQRLLEKWCQPGALTLPEVKARLPSRDAPYEEHTQPDDAWTGFRVRRRLPIPGMVFETITSRAPVATLALFPEIARACITVEKRLYLWDYARGEHAFEFHELPSDDLILSVGLVRARPGVFVDTIQHVLVLSIGPTAVEGRRVVLLGIQTTDTGIKLYETGMQASTNGVVMRSIHGTDTGRVFCVGSDHCVHELVYQAQEGWFYSRCYLHNITQPHLANLLPSFFKADKKISMVSVDNARRLLYVLRDGDQIDVYALGHGRVPSHTGSMYGVTRQAGLLHSQQQVGPIIWLGPTEPDPRSSVCLVAVTERGYRLYLDDFQRRSWAQLAVRIPPGTQPCRATSALYADGVFLCACASGSDAQLYAVGPSTPASNTTLTYASGMHPAWQEGATLIPLGVGGAPPVLAEAPHHTLLHGAVSRPCAAQVMAPARTFYVLDANGLTEIVERRPADVLSYLLLGSAASVASVASAPAMVDFFSRHGPVEACMCALALAAQHPYMATSRPDDVAHAIRVFFGPLGAWPAEQRVPAPLHAPRSARLEALACYLACLVRPVWLEPLVPAAFVDAKPSGAPPVVGRLAGVLTHLAPLHAFLQRHTQLFDDERAERLGALLTRTMEACHFVLFLADHHLGPL
;
A
#
# COMPACT_ATOMS: atom_id res chain seq x y z
N SER A 1 -10.63 -2.95 -58.70
CA SER A 1 -10.10 -2.22 -57.48
C SER A 1 -10.93 -2.48 -56.22
N SER A 2 -12.21 -2.81 -56.37
CA SER A 2 -13.13 -3.11 -55.24
C SER A 2 -12.79 -4.45 -54.56
N THR A 3 -12.50 -5.51 -55.32
CA THR A 3 -12.19 -6.85 -54.79
C THR A 3 -10.84 -6.95 -54.09
N MET A 4 -9.86 -6.15 -54.47
CA MET A 4 -8.59 -6.05 -53.74
C MET A 4 -8.77 -5.33 -52.38
N SER A 5 -9.67 -4.38 -52.28
CA SER A 5 -9.99 -3.67 -51.05
C SER A 5 -10.68 -4.59 -50.03
N GLU A 6 -11.63 -5.41 -50.46
CA GLU A 6 -12.33 -6.38 -49.59
C GLU A 6 -11.43 -7.50 -49.11
N ALA A 7 -10.57 -8.06 -49.98
CA ALA A 7 -9.59 -9.07 -49.58
C ALA A 7 -8.55 -8.54 -48.58
N ALA A 8 -8.11 -7.30 -48.78
CA ALA A 8 -7.21 -6.63 -47.85
C ALA A 8 -7.85 -6.34 -46.50
N ALA A 9 -9.14 -5.95 -46.49
CA ALA A 9 -9.90 -5.72 -45.26
C ALA A 9 -10.14 -7.03 -44.51
N THR A 10 -10.52 -8.11 -45.20
CA THR A 10 -10.70 -9.44 -44.60
C THR A 10 -9.41 -9.98 -44.01
N GLN A 11 -8.28 -9.83 -44.72
CA GLN A 11 -6.97 -10.24 -44.22
C GLN A 11 -6.51 -9.39 -43.02
N LEU A 12 -6.87 -8.13 -42.98
CA LEU A 12 -6.61 -7.25 -41.85
C LEU A 12 -7.43 -7.66 -40.61
N ASP A 13 -8.71 -8.01 -40.80
CA ASP A 13 -9.57 -8.48 -39.71
C ASP A 13 -9.12 -9.82 -39.12
N GLU A 14 -8.65 -10.77 -39.95
CA GLU A 14 -8.07 -12.03 -39.47
C GLU A 14 -6.79 -11.78 -38.67
N ARG A 15 -5.93 -10.90 -39.13
CA ARG A 15 -4.67 -10.53 -38.46
C ARG A 15 -4.92 -9.87 -37.11
N LEU A 16 -5.90 -8.99 -37.02
CA LEU A 16 -6.30 -8.34 -35.76
C LEU A 16 -6.94 -9.33 -34.79
N SER A 17 -7.73 -10.29 -35.30
CA SER A 17 -8.34 -11.34 -34.49
C SER A 17 -7.31 -12.21 -33.77
N ASP A 18 -6.15 -12.50 -34.38
CA ASP A 18 -5.07 -13.25 -33.72
C ASP A 18 -4.37 -12.44 -32.63
N ALA A 19 -4.11 -11.15 -32.87
CA ALA A 19 -3.54 -10.25 -31.90
C ALA A 19 -4.50 -10.04 -30.71
N GLN A 20 -5.79 -9.90 -31.00
CA GLN A 20 -6.84 -9.78 -30.00
C GLN A 20 -6.93 -11.04 -29.12
N ARG A 21 -6.92 -12.24 -29.72
CA ARG A 21 -6.93 -13.51 -28.97
C ARG A 21 -5.71 -13.64 -28.04
N LEU A 22 -4.53 -13.19 -28.50
CA LEU A 22 -3.32 -13.20 -27.68
C LEU A 22 -3.45 -12.22 -26.51
N LEU A 23 -4.02 -11.03 -26.74
CA LEU A 23 -4.28 -10.04 -25.70
C LEU A 23 -5.34 -10.55 -24.71
N GLU A 24 -6.46 -11.08 -25.20
CA GLU A 24 -7.54 -11.62 -24.39
C GLU A 24 -7.09 -12.74 -23.46
N LYS A 25 -6.15 -13.59 -23.89
CA LYS A 25 -5.51 -14.60 -23.02
C LYS A 25 -4.97 -13.98 -21.74
N TRP A 26 -4.31 -12.83 -21.85
CA TRP A 26 -3.69 -12.14 -20.72
C TRP A 26 -4.68 -11.21 -19.98
N CYS A 27 -5.75 -10.78 -20.63
CA CYS A 27 -6.83 -10.02 -19.99
C CYS A 27 -7.76 -10.90 -19.13
N GLN A 28 -7.72 -12.23 -19.25
CA GLN A 28 -8.51 -13.14 -18.42
C GLN A 28 -8.30 -12.89 -16.92
N PRO A 29 -9.37 -12.96 -16.07
CA PRO A 29 -9.27 -12.68 -14.63
C PRO A 29 -8.29 -13.59 -13.93
N GLY A 30 -7.73 -14.57 -14.30
CA GLY A 30 -6.71 -15.42 -13.64
C GLY A 30 -5.29 -15.25 -14.19
N ALA A 31 -5.13 -14.67 -15.39
CA ALA A 31 -3.85 -14.71 -16.09
C ALA A 31 -2.75 -13.87 -15.42
N LEU A 32 -3.13 -12.72 -14.87
CA LEU A 32 -2.21 -11.77 -14.20
C LEU A 32 -2.26 -11.87 -12.67
N THR A 33 -3.10 -12.75 -12.12
CA THR A 33 -3.25 -12.90 -10.69
C THR A 33 -2.40 -14.06 -10.18
N LEU A 34 -1.89 -13.90 -8.96
CA LEU A 34 -1.25 -15.01 -8.27
C LEU A 34 -2.32 -16.01 -7.81
N PRO A 35 -2.00 -17.30 -7.74
CA PRO A 35 -2.93 -18.30 -7.24
C PRO A 35 -3.28 -18.10 -5.77
N GLU A 36 -4.29 -18.86 -5.30
CA GLU A 36 -4.96 -18.70 -4.01
C GLU A 36 -4.06 -18.39 -2.80
N VAL A 37 -4.54 -17.50 -1.94
CA VAL A 37 -3.81 -16.95 -0.80
C VAL A 37 -3.48 -17.98 0.28
N LYS A 38 -4.18 -19.11 0.36
CA LYS A 38 -3.72 -20.22 1.24
C LYS A 38 -2.32 -20.69 0.86
N ALA A 39 -1.94 -20.57 -0.40
CA ALA A 39 -0.58 -20.82 -0.88
C ALA A 39 0.37 -19.62 -0.64
N ARG A 40 -0.13 -18.48 -0.16
CA ARG A 40 0.66 -17.24 0.02
C ARG A 40 1.10 -16.97 1.45
N LEU A 41 0.46 -17.57 2.45
CA LEU A 41 0.98 -17.48 3.80
C LEU A 41 2.31 -18.23 3.82
N PRO A 42 3.42 -17.54 4.11
CA PRO A 42 4.71 -18.20 4.18
C PRO A 42 4.64 -19.29 5.25
N SER A 43 5.31 -20.40 5.01
CA SER A 43 5.46 -21.44 6.04
C SER A 43 6.05 -20.81 7.30
N ARG A 44 5.58 -21.24 8.47
CA ARG A 44 5.98 -20.68 9.78
C ARG A 44 7.47 -20.48 9.91
N ASP A 45 8.24 -21.50 9.58
CA ASP A 45 9.68 -21.59 9.79
C ASP A 45 10.46 -21.46 8.46
N ALA A 46 9.83 -21.02 7.36
CA ALA A 46 10.53 -20.80 6.11
C ALA A 46 11.64 -19.77 6.32
N PRO A 47 12.87 -20.03 5.85
CA PRO A 47 13.97 -19.08 6.00
C PRO A 47 13.64 -17.79 5.24
N TYR A 48 14.12 -16.68 5.76
CA TYR A 48 14.16 -15.41 5.03
C TYR A 48 15.38 -15.39 4.10
N GLU A 49 15.23 -14.76 2.95
CA GLU A 49 16.38 -14.30 2.18
C GLU A 49 16.86 -13.00 2.83
N GLU A 50 17.91 -13.07 3.66
CA GLU A 50 18.37 -11.93 4.45
C GLU A 50 19.39 -11.09 3.66
N HIS A 51 19.13 -9.80 3.55
CA HIS A 51 20.00 -8.81 2.94
C HIS A 51 20.44 -7.81 4.00
N THR A 52 21.67 -7.95 4.46
CA THR A 52 22.27 -7.07 5.50
C THR A 52 23.00 -5.88 4.89
N GLN A 53 23.32 -5.94 3.59
CA GLN A 53 23.96 -4.83 2.88
C GLN A 53 22.91 -4.07 2.05
N PRO A 54 22.73 -2.77 2.28
CA PRO A 54 21.72 -1.98 1.56
C PRO A 54 22.03 -1.83 0.07
N ASP A 55 23.24 -2.12 -0.36
CA ASP A 55 23.70 -2.02 -1.75
C ASP A 55 23.63 -3.35 -2.53
N ASP A 56 23.10 -4.40 -1.93
CA ASP A 56 22.86 -5.66 -2.65
C ASP A 56 21.82 -5.44 -3.76
N ALA A 57 22.12 -5.94 -4.95
CA ALA A 57 21.24 -5.85 -6.12
C ALA A 57 19.85 -6.44 -5.88
N TRP A 58 19.77 -7.48 -5.06
CA TRP A 58 18.57 -8.26 -4.78
C TRP A 58 17.78 -7.79 -3.56
N THR A 59 18.23 -6.74 -2.88
CA THR A 59 17.52 -6.15 -1.75
C THR A 59 16.12 -5.72 -2.15
N GLY A 60 15.09 -6.19 -1.44
CA GLY A 60 13.70 -5.85 -1.72
C GLY A 60 13.33 -4.40 -1.37
N PHE A 61 14.12 -3.74 -0.52
CA PHE A 61 13.86 -2.38 -0.06
C PHE A 61 15.12 -1.52 -0.15
N ARG A 62 14.92 -0.23 -0.43
CA ARG A 62 15.99 0.77 -0.50
C ARG A 62 15.60 2.03 0.25
N VAL A 63 16.53 2.57 1.03
CA VAL A 63 16.40 3.94 1.54
C VAL A 63 16.58 4.90 0.37
N ARG A 64 15.55 5.69 0.08
CA ARG A 64 15.57 6.70 -0.97
C ARG A 64 16.27 7.96 -0.51
N ARG A 65 15.89 8.42 0.69
CA ARG A 65 16.48 9.60 1.33
C ARG A 65 16.24 9.58 2.83
N ARG A 66 17.06 10.35 3.54
CA ARG A 66 16.88 10.68 4.95
C ARG A 66 16.83 12.19 5.08
N LEU A 67 15.79 12.69 5.72
CA LEU A 67 15.56 14.10 5.97
C LEU A 67 15.65 14.34 7.47
N PRO A 68 16.59 15.18 7.95
CA PRO A 68 16.65 15.54 9.36
C PRO A 68 15.39 16.34 9.75
N ILE A 69 15.03 16.31 11.03
CA ILE A 69 13.99 17.21 11.55
C ILE A 69 14.44 18.66 11.28
N PRO A 70 13.52 19.57 10.83
CA PRO A 70 13.84 20.97 10.64
C PRO A 70 14.56 21.59 11.84
N GLY A 71 15.69 22.26 11.63
CA GLY A 71 16.60 22.71 12.69
C GLY A 71 15.91 23.49 13.80
N MET A 72 15.02 24.42 13.46
CA MET A 72 14.22 25.18 14.45
C MET A 72 13.36 24.28 15.35
N VAL A 73 12.80 23.21 14.80
CA VAL A 73 11.97 22.26 15.56
C VAL A 73 12.87 21.40 16.43
N PHE A 74 13.99 20.94 15.89
CA PHE A 74 14.99 20.14 16.61
C PHE A 74 15.57 20.89 17.83
N GLU A 75 15.94 22.16 17.68
CA GLU A 75 16.39 23.00 18.79
C GLU A 75 15.33 23.13 19.89
N THR A 76 14.06 23.25 19.50
CA THR A 76 12.95 23.34 20.46
C THR A 76 12.78 22.03 21.23
N ILE A 77 12.91 20.87 20.57
CA ILE A 77 12.81 19.54 21.22
C ILE A 77 13.99 19.33 22.18
N THR A 78 15.19 19.70 21.79
CA THR A 78 16.41 19.40 22.57
C THR A 78 16.63 20.34 23.74
N SER A 79 16.14 21.57 23.67
CA SER A 79 16.43 22.60 24.67
C SER A 79 15.78 22.41 26.04
N ARG A 80 14.64 21.67 26.15
CA ARG A 80 13.82 21.60 27.37
C ARG A 80 13.30 20.22 27.77
N ALA A 81 13.66 19.15 27.05
CA ALA A 81 13.03 17.82 27.20
C ALA A 81 11.48 17.90 27.29
N PRO A 82 10.84 18.58 26.35
CA PRO A 82 9.43 18.90 26.43
C PRO A 82 8.58 17.65 26.14
N VAL A 83 7.28 17.76 26.45
CA VAL A 83 6.29 16.81 25.95
C VAL A 83 6.22 16.99 24.43
N ALA A 84 6.74 16.03 23.69
CA ALA A 84 6.72 16.03 22.23
C ALA A 84 6.04 14.77 21.71
N THR A 85 5.27 14.93 20.63
CA THR A 85 4.61 13.81 19.93
C THR A 85 4.96 13.85 18.46
N LEU A 86 5.22 12.68 17.89
CA LEU A 86 5.46 12.49 16.47
C LEU A 86 4.27 11.77 15.84
N ALA A 87 3.83 12.21 14.67
CA ALA A 87 2.83 11.52 13.86
C ALA A 87 3.14 11.67 12.37
N LEU A 88 2.67 10.73 11.57
CA LEU A 88 2.76 10.76 10.11
C LEU A 88 1.37 10.81 9.51
N PHE A 89 1.18 11.71 8.56
CA PHE A 89 -0.06 11.89 7.80
C PHE A 89 0.23 11.83 6.31
N PRO A 90 0.47 10.62 5.78
CA PRO A 90 0.83 10.45 4.36
C PRO A 90 -0.27 10.94 3.42
N GLU A 91 -1.53 10.91 3.84
CA GLU A 91 -2.70 11.34 3.07
C GLU A 91 -2.61 12.82 2.65
N ILE A 92 -1.91 13.62 3.43
CA ILE A 92 -1.66 15.04 3.16
C ILE A 92 -0.16 15.35 2.98
N ALA A 93 0.67 14.32 2.86
CA ALA A 93 2.13 14.39 2.74
C ALA A 93 2.80 15.23 3.84
N ARG A 94 2.38 15.06 5.11
CA ARG A 94 2.90 15.79 6.27
C ARG A 94 3.41 14.87 7.37
N ALA A 95 4.56 15.25 7.93
CA ALA A 95 4.95 14.79 9.25
C ALA A 95 4.49 15.83 10.28
N CYS A 96 3.87 15.37 11.35
CA CYS A 96 3.40 16.22 12.41
C CYS A 96 4.33 16.07 13.63
N ILE A 97 4.80 17.18 14.13
CA ILE A 97 5.62 17.25 15.34
C ILE A 97 4.94 18.23 16.28
N THR A 98 4.63 17.79 17.49
CA THR A 98 4.10 18.69 18.52
C THR A 98 5.12 18.88 19.62
N VAL A 99 5.27 20.10 20.10
CA VAL A 99 6.13 20.43 21.24
C VAL A 99 5.37 21.37 22.16
N GLU A 100 4.98 20.87 23.34
CA GLU A 100 4.15 21.59 24.29
C GLU A 100 2.81 22.04 23.64
N LYS A 101 2.59 23.35 23.46
CA LYS A 101 1.41 23.93 22.81
C LYS A 101 1.57 24.21 21.31
N ARG A 102 2.71 23.83 20.74
CA ARG A 102 3.08 24.13 19.36
C ARG A 102 2.92 22.91 18.48
N LEU A 103 2.35 23.11 17.32
CA LEU A 103 2.15 22.11 16.27
C LEU A 103 2.93 22.53 15.03
N TYR A 104 3.76 21.63 14.52
CA TYR A 104 4.48 21.77 13.26
C TYR A 104 3.98 20.71 12.28
N LEU A 105 3.51 21.13 11.10
CA LEU A 105 3.18 20.24 10.00
C LEU A 105 4.26 20.39 8.93
N TRP A 106 5.18 19.46 8.91
CA TRP A 106 6.34 19.47 8.04
C TRP A 106 6.02 18.85 6.69
N ASP A 107 6.16 19.63 5.59
CA ASP A 107 6.05 19.18 4.22
C ASP A 107 7.35 18.51 3.78
N TYR A 108 7.49 17.26 4.06
CA TYR A 108 8.69 16.49 3.72
C TYR A 108 8.89 16.30 2.20
N ALA A 109 7.86 16.56 1.36
CA ALA A 109 7.98 16.51 -0.08
C ALA A 109 8.70 17.75 -0.62
N ARG A 110 8.51 18.93 0.01
CA ARG A 110 9.14 20.20 -0.37
C ARG A 110 10.50 20.43 0.29
N GLY A 111 10.87 19.63 1.26
CA GLY A 111 12.19 19.67 1.88
C GLY A 111 12.20 20.08 3.35
N GLU A 112 13.40 20.33 3.87
CA GLU A 112 13.64 20.53 5.30
C GLU A 112 12.99 21.79 5.88
N HIS A 113 12.85 22.86 5.09
CA HIS A 113 12.37 24.17 5.58
C HIS A 113 10.89 24.43 5.33
N ALA A 114 10.18 23.50 4.71
CA ALA A 114 8.77 23.67 4.38
C ALA A 114 7.88 23.12 5.50
N PHE A 115 7.44 23.95 6.42
CA PHE A 115 6.48 23.55 7.46
C PHE A 115 5.48 24.67 7.75
N GLU A 116 4.27 24.26 8.10
CA GLU A 116 3.23 25.11 8.65
C GLU A 116 3.27 25.02 10.18
N PHE A 117 3.07 26.16 10.83
CA PHE A 117 3.13 26.29 12.27
C PHE A 117 1.78 26.75 12.84
N HIS A 118 1.37 26.12 13.93
CA HIS A 118 0.20 26.55 14.69
C HIS A 118 0.52 26.50 16.19
N GLU A 119 0.16 27.55 16.93
CA GLU A 119 0.31 27.63 18.38
C GLU A 119 -1.08 27.75 19.01
N LEU A 120 -1.36 26.92 20.01
CA LEU A 120 -2.62 27.00 20.74
C LEU A 120 -2.71 28.35 21.48
N PRO A 121 -3.88 28.99 21.47
CA PRO A 121 -4.09 30.26 22.16
C PRO A 121 -4.02 30.14 23.70
N SER A 122 -4.18 28.95 24.24
CA SER A 122 -4.07 28.65 25.67
C SER A 122 -2.69 28.06 25.99
N ASP A 123 -2.34 28.05 27.29
CA ASP A 123 -1.10 27.39 27.75
C ASP A 123 -1.26 25.86 27.93
N ASP A 124 -2.27 25.27 27.29
CA ASP A 124 -2.48 23.84 27.30
C ASP A 124 -1.44 23.10 26.47
N LEU A 125 -1.09 21.91 26.93
CA LEU A 125 -0.20 21.02 26.19
C LEU A 125 -0.97 20.20 25.15
N ILE A 126 -0.36 19.96 24.00
CA ILE A 126 -0.84 18.98 23.04
C ILE A 126 -0.38 17.59 23.50
N LEU A 127 -1.33 16.74 23.88
CA LEU A 127 -1.07 15.42 24.47
C LEU A 127 -1.09 14.30 23.43
N SER A 128 -1.89 14.44 22.40
CA SER A 128 -1.91 13.56 21.24
C SER A 128 -2.54 14.24 20.04
N VAL A 129 -2.26 13.73 18.85
CA VAL A 129 -2.75 14.26 17.58
C VAL A 129 -3.17 13.12 16.65
N GLY A 130 -4.25 13.32 15.90
CA GLY A 130 -4.68 12.41 14.85
C GLY A 130 -5.28 13.16 13.68
N LEU A 131 -5.00 12.70 12.47
CA LEU A 131 -5.64 13.17 11.24
C LEU A 131 -6.83 12.28 10.94
N VAL A 132 -7.97 12.88 10.65
CA VAL A 132 -9.19 12.14 10.28
C VAL A 132 -9.82 12.78 9.05
N ARG A 133 -10.49 11.98 8.24
CA ARG A 133 -11.29 12.48 7.13
C ARG A 133 -12.47 13.30 7.68
N ALA A 134 -12.75 14.45 7.08
CA ALA A 134 -13.87 15.27 7.49
C ALA A 134 -15.19 14.54 7.23
N ARG A 135 -16.11 14.60 8.22
CA ARG A 135 -17.44 14.00 8.06
C ARG A 135 -18.22 14.79 7.00
N PRO A 136 -18.82 14.13 5.99
CA PRO A 136 -19.59 14.81 4.96
C PRO A 136 -20.71 15.69 5.53
N GLY A 137 -20.85 16.90 4.99
CA GLY A 137 -21.89 17.85 5.38
C GLY A 137 -21.68 18.57 6.72
N VAL A 138 -20.54 18.36 7.40
CA VAL A 138 -20.23 19.08 8.65
C VAL A 138 -19.44 20.35 8.40
N PHE A 139 -18.52 20.31 7.47
CA PHE A 139 -17.68 21.44 7.05
C PHE A 139 -17.93 21.78 5.58
N VAL A 140 -17.40 22.91 5.15
CA VAL A 140 -17.37 23.27 3.71
C VAL A 140 -16.53 22.26 2.92
N ASP A 141 -16.86 22.03 1.66
CA ASP A 141 -16.25 20.98 0.83
C ASP A 141 -14.73 21.12 0.64
N THR A 142 -14.20 22.32 0.85
CA THR A 142 -12.75 22.56 0.80
C THR A 142 -11.99 21.96 1.99
N ILE A 143 -12.68 21.63 3.09
CA ILE A 143 -12.09 20.97 4.27
C ILE A 143 -12.32 19.47 4.14
N GLN A 144 -11.33 18.77 3.64
CA GLN A 144 -11.38 17.31 3.45
C GLN A 144 -10.89 16.51 4.65
N HIS A 145 -10.03 17.14 5.48
CA HIS A 145 -9.45 16.52 6.67
C HIS A 145 -9.61 17.43 7.88
N VAL A 146 -9.64 16.80 9.03
CA VAL A 146 -9.68 17.45 10.33
C VAL A 146 -8.55 16.92 11.19
N LEU A 147 -7.79 17.81 11.79
CA LEU A 147 -6.81 17.49 12.79
C LEU A 147 -7.49 17.49 14.15
N VAL A 148 -7.43 16.38 14.84
CA VAL A 148 -8.03 16.19 16.17
C VAL A 148 -6.90 16.22 17.19
N LEU A 149 -6.96 17.15 18.13
CA LEU A 149 -5.95 17.35 19.17
C LEU A 149 -6.55 17.02 20.53
N SER A 150 -5.91 16.15 21.30
CA SER A 150 -6.15 16.04 22.73
C SER A 150 -5.27 17.07 23.44
N ILE A 151 -5.87 18.03 24.12
CA ILE A 151 -5.16 19.11 24.77
C ILE A 151 -5.58 19.24 26.24
N GLY A 152 -4.72 19.85 27.02
CA GLY A 152 -5.07 20.19 28.39
C GLY A 152 -3.86 20.61 29.21
N PRO A 153 -4.11 21.17 30.40
CA PRO A 153 -3.06 21.48 31.36
C PRO A 153 -2.43 20.19 31.91
N THR A 154 -1.31 20.32 32.57
CA THR A 154 -0.67 19.21 33.31
C THR A 154 -1.61 18.68 34.40
N ALA A 155 -2.44 19.55 34.97
CA ALA A 155 -3.51 19.16 35.90
C ALA A 155 -4.61 18.35 35.19
N VAL A 156 -5.39 17.58 35.96
CA VAL A 156 -6.45 16.70 35.42
C VAL A 156 -7.62 17.49 34.86
N GLU A 157 -7.98 18.59 35.50
CA GLU A 157 -9.10 19.44 35.12
C GLU A 157 -8.79 20.26 33.85
N GLY A 158 -9.79 20.48 33.00
CA GLY A 158 -9.67 21.30 31.80
C GLY A 158 -9.20 20.54 30.54
N ARG A 159 -8.99 19.22 30.62
CA ARG A 159 -8.63 18.40 29.43
C ARG A 159 -9.80 18.30 28.46
N ARG A 160 -9.50 18.48 27.19
CA ARG A 160 -10.48 18.46 26.10
C ARG A 160 -9.89 17.99 24.79
N VAL A 161 -10.76 17.68 23.86
CA VAL A 161 -10.41 17.43 22.46
C VAL A 161 -10.88 18.62 21.63
N VAL A 162 -10.03 19.13 20.74
CA VAL A 162 -10.34 20.22 19.82
C VAL A 162 -10.14 19.77 18.37
N LEU A 163 -10.90 20.37 17.45
CA LEU A 163 -10.86 20.06 16.03
C LEU A 163 -10.39 21.26 15.23
N LEU A 164 -9.36 21.06 14.40
CA LEU A 164 -8.87 22.04 13.42
C LEU A 164 -9.18 21.53 12.02
N GLY A 165 -9.84 22.36 11.20
CA GLY A 165 -10.08 22.03 9.80
C GLY A 165 -8.81 22.20 8.96
N ILE A 166 -8.58 21.29 8.02
CA ILE A 166 -7.46 21.34 7.09
C ILE A 166 -7.97 21.59 5.68
N GLN A 167 -7.51 22.66 5.06
CA GLN A 167 -7.66 22.93 3.64
C GLN A 167 -6.32 22.76 2.95
N THR A 168 -6.25 21.84 2.00
CA THR A 168 -5.10 21.71 1.11
C THR A 168 -5.22 22.70 -0.04
N THR A 169 -4.17 23.48 -0.29
CA THR A 169 -4.06 24.45 -1.38
C THR A 169 -2.82 24.14 -2.22
N ASP A 170 -2.72 24.73 -3.41
CA ASP A 170 -1.54 24.56 -4.28
C ASP A 170 -0.24 25.05 -3.62
N THR A 171 -0.34 25.99 -2.69
CA THR A 171 0.79 26.58 -1.96
C THR A 171 1.12 25.89 -0.64
N GLY A 172 0.27 25.01 -0.12
CA GLY A 172 0.47 24.35 1.16
C GLY A 172 -0.86 24.02 1.85
N ILE A 173 -0.81 23.93 3.17
CA ILE A 173 -1.96 23.63 4.02
C ILE A 173 -2.36 24.87 4.81
N LYS A 174 -3.66 25.10 4.95
CA LYS A 174 -4.21 26.09 5.88
C LYS A 174 -4.99 25.40 6.97
N LEU A 175 -4.72 25.80 8.22
CA LEU A 175 -5.43 25.34 9.41
C LEU A 175 -6.50 26.36 9.77
N TYR A 176 -7.70 25.87 10.11
CA TYR A 176 -8.83 26.66 10.54
C TYR A 176 -9.33 26.19 11.90
N GLU A 177 -9.52 27.11 12.81
CA GLU A 177 -10.21 26.82 14.06
C GLU A 177 -11.70 26.62 13.77
N THR A 178 -12.20 25.43 14.11
CA THR A 178 -13.61 25.07 13.87
C THR A 178 -14.53 25.52 15.01
N GLY A 179 -13.95 25.88 16.16
CA GLY A 179 -14.68 26.12 17.41
C GLY A 179 -15.29 24.85 18.03
N MET A 180 -15.06 23.68 17.42
CA MET A 180 -15.57 22.42 17.95
C MET A 180 -14.60 21.84 18.97
N GLN A 181 -15.11 21.60 20.18
CA GLN A 181 -14.38 21.00 21.28
C GLN A 181 -15.29 20.14 22.16
N ALA A 182 -14.72 19.14 22.81
CA ALA A 182 -15.41 18.26 23.73
C ALA A 182 -14.57 18.06 25.00
N SER A 183 -15.18 18.24 26.18
CA SER A 183 -14.55 17.91 27.46
C SER A 183 -14.26 16.42 27.53
N THR A 184 -13.09 16.04 28.03
CA THR A 184 -12.73 14.64 28.26
C THR A 184 -12.91 14.23 29.73
N ASN A 185 -13.42 15.11 30.56
CA ASN A 185 -13.61 14.86 32.00
C ASN A 185 -12.32 14.35 32.68
N GLY A 186 -11.21 14.97 32.34
CA GLY A 186 -9.90 14.62 32.88
C GLY A 186 -9.17 13.45 32.23
N VAL A 187 -9.78 12.76 31.26
CA VAL A 187 -9.15 11.66 30.52
C VAL A 187 -8.21 12.21 29.44
N VAL A 188 -7.02 11.67 29.33
CA VAL A 188 -6.11 11.93 28.20
C VAL A 188 -6.45 10.98 27.08
N MET A 189 -6.75 11.49 25.88
CA MET A 189 -6.85 10.64 24.69
C MET A 189 -5.45 10.32 24.20
N ARG A 190 -5.03 9.04 24.34
CA ARG A 190 -3.66 8.58 24.01
C ARG A 190 -3.45 8.37 22.54
N SER A 191 -4.48 7.92 21.84
CA SER A 191 -4.45 7.75 20.39
C SER A 191 -5.80 8.11 19.77
N ILE A 192 -5.76 8.57 18.51
CA ILE A 192 -6.91 9.08 17.77
C ILE A 192 -6.92 8.41 16.41
N HIS A 193 -8.02 7.78 16.07
CA HIS A 193 -8.18 6.98 14.85
C HIS A 193 -9.45 7.41 14.11
N GLY A 194 -9.33 7.69 12.81
CA GLY A 194 -10.45 8.07 11.95
C GLY A 194 -10.92 6.92 11.07
N THR A 195 -12.17 7.01 10.63
CA THR A 195 -12.71 6.19 9.55
C THR A 195 -12.76 6.99 8.24
N ASP A 196 -12.92 6.32 7.12
CA ASP A 196 -13.15 6.92 5.80
C ASP A 196 -14.46 7.75 5.73
N THR A 197 -15.42 7.45 6.61
CA THR A 197 -16.69 8.16 6.74
C THR A 197 -16.67 9.33 7.75
N GLY A 198 -15.50 9.62 8.33
CA GLY A 198 -15.31 10.73 9.25
C GLY A 198 -15.73 10.47 10.70
N ARG A 199 -15.89 9.19 11.12
CA ARG A 199 -16.02 8.84 12.53
C ARG A 199 -14.65 8.84 13.21
N VAL A 200 -14.61 9.17 14.48
CA VAL A 200 -13.36 9.32 15.24
C VAL A 200 -13.42 8.49 16.51
N PHE A 201 -12.44 7.63 16.72
CA PHE A 201 -12.30 6.78 17.89
C PHE A 201 -11.02 7.12 18.63
N CYS A 202 -11.10 7.29 19.94
CA CYS A 202 -10.00 7.65 20.81
C CYS A 202 -9.81 6.58 21.89
N VAL A 203 -8.57 6.24 22.20
CA VAL A 203 -8.23 5.42 23.37
C VAL A 203 -7.87 6.33 24.52
N GLY A 204 -8.64 6.26 25.60
CA GLY A 204 -8.43 7.07 26.78
C GLY A 204 -7.38 6.52 27.75
N SER A 205 -6.86 7.38 28.62
CA SER A 205 -6.03 6.99 29.76
C SER A 205 -6.79 6.19 30.81
N ASP A 206 -8.11 6.23 30.76
CA ASP A 206 -9.07 5.42 31.52
C ASP A 206 -9.24 3.99 30.97
N HIS A 207 -8.42 3.63 29.96
CA HIS A 207 -8.50 2.35 29.27
C HIS A 207 -9.85 2.05 28.63
N CYS A 208 -10.56 3.09 28.19
CA CYS A 208 -11.81 2.99 27.45
C CYS A 208 -11.63 3.50 26.02
N VAL A 209 -12.52 3.05 25.13
CA VAL A 209 -12.64 3.64 23.79
C VAL A 209 -13.78 4.65 23.79
N HIS A 210 -13.47 5.84 23.34
CA HIS A 210 -14.41 6.94 23.21
C HIS A 210 -14.61 7.27 21.73
N GLU A 211 -15.86 7.44 21.32
CA GLU A 211 -16.19 8.01 20.03
C GLU A 211 -16.37 9.51 20.17
N LEU A 212 -15.61 10.29 19.40
CA LEU A 212 -15.82 11.73 19.27
C LEU A 212 -16.89 11.97 18.21
N VAL A 213 -18.06 12.40 18.65
CA VAL A 213 -19.18 12.74 17.78
C VAL A 213 -19.17 14.24 17.51
N TYR A 214 -19.17 14.64 16.26
CA TYR A 214 -19.25 16.05 15.83
C TYR A 214 -20.23 16.19 14.65
N GLN A 215 -20.96 17.30 14.62
CA GLN A 215 -22.06 17.53 13.69
C GLN A 215 -22.20 19.00 13.32
N ALA A 216 -22.86 19.28 12.18
CA ALA A 216 -23.00 20.66 11.66
C ALA A 216 -23.86 21.55 12.56
N GLN A 217 -24.92 20.98 13.17
CA GLN A 217 -25.88 21.69 13.99
C GLN A 217 -25.95 21.09 15.38
N GLU A 218 -26.32 21.92 16.37
CA GLU A 218 -26.64 21.43 17.71
C GLU A 218 -27.94 20.63 17.70
N GLY A 219 -27.92 19.48 18.36
CA GLY A 219 -29.14 18.72 18.61
C GLY A 219 -29.88 19.26 19.83
N TRP A 220 -31.18 18.95 19.96
CA TRP A 220 -32.00 19.37 21.08
C TRP A 220 -31.46 18.95 22.46
N PHE A 221 -30.65 17.91 22.52
CA PHE A 221 -30.10 17.34 23.74
C PHE A 221 -28.57 17.20 23.75
N TYR A 222 -27.87 17.53 22.65
CA TYR A 222 -26.44 17.31 22.51
C TYR A 222 -25.77 18.55 21.91
N SER A 223 -24.58 18.87 22.45
CA SER A 223 -23.70 19.87 21.85
C SER A 223 -23.22 19.42 20.45
N ARG A 224 -22.71 20.35 19.64
CA ARG A 224 -22.15 20.06 18.31
C ARG A 224 -20.99 19.08 18.36
N CYS A 225 -20.34 18.93 19.52
CA CYS A 225 -19.18 18.06 19.68
C CYS A 225 -19.20 17.46 21.10
N TYR A 226 -19.14 16.14 21.20
CA TYR A 226 -19.12 15.44 22.49
C TYR A 226 -18.43 14.08 22.37
N LEU A 227 -17.98 13.53 23.51
CA LEU A 227 -17.40 12.19 23.62
C LEU A 227 -18.43 11.20 24.14
N HIS A 228 -18.48 10.03 23.51
CA HIS A 228 -19.29 8.90 23.92
C HIS A 228 -18.41 7.69 24.21
N ASN A 229 -18.47 7.15 25.44
CA ASN A 229 -17.73 5.93 25.78
C ASN A 229 -18.47 4.69 25.24
N ILE A 230 -17.81 3.95 24.33
CA ILE A 230 -18.41 2.78 23.66
C ILE A 230 -18.10 1.45 24.36
N THR A 231 -17.13 1.43 25.27
CA THR A 231 -16.64 0.18 25.90
C THR A 231 -17.12 -0.02 27.34
N GLN A 232 -17.70 1.00 27.97
CA GLN A 232 -18.34 0.83 29.26
C GLN A 232 -19.83 0.51 29.08
N PRO A 233 -20.30 -0.66 29.56
CA PRO A 233 -21.74 -0.93 29.62
C PRO A 233 -22.41 0.08 30.56
N HIS A 234 -23.55 0.65 30.15
CA HIS A 234 -24.31 1.63 30.95
C HIS A 234 -24.65 1.17 32.38
N LEU A 235 -24.63 -0.14 32.61
CA LEU A 235 -24.89 -0.75 33.93
C LEU A 235 -23.62 -1.06 34.74
N ALA A 236 -22.41 -0.84 34.18
CA ALA A 236 -21.17 -1.16 34.89
C ALA A 236 -20.95 -0.31 36.16
N ASN A 237 -21.56 0.87 36.25
CA ASN A 237 -21.51 1.71 37.44
C ASN A 237 -22.32 1.15 38.63
N LEU A 238 -23.20 0.20 38.37
CA LEU A 238 -24.03 -0.46 39.39
C LEU A 238 -23.39 -1.77 39.92
N LEU A 239 -22.33 -2.25 39.26
CA LEU A 239 -21.64 -3.47 39.68
C LEU A 239 -20.52 -3.13 40.69
N PRO A 240 -20.38 -3.93 41.78
CA PRO A 240 -19.28 -3.80 42.72
C PRO A 240 -17.94 -3.90 42.02
N SER A 241 -16.92 -3.15 42.46
CA SER A 241 -15.60 -3.03 41.84
C SER A 241 -14.87 -4.36 41.59
N PHE A 242 -15.12 -5.38 42.41
CA PHE A 242 -14.51 -6.70 42.29
C PHE A 242 -15.07 -7.55 41.12
N PHE A 243 -16.17 -7.13 40.47
CA PHE A 243 -16.67 -7.72 39.24
C PHE A 243 -16.17 -7.00 37.97
N LYS A 244 -15.50 -5.86 38.12
CA LYS A 244 -14.89 -5.15 36.99
C LYS A 244 -13.56 -5.82 36.69
N ALA A 245 -13.55 -6.69 35.70
CA ALA A 245 -12.28 -7.13 35.13
C ALA A 245 -11.64 -5.91 34.42
N ASP A 246 -10.69 -5.26 35.07
CA ASP A 246 -9.95 -4.11 34.56
C ASP A 246 -8.98 -4.52 33.44
N LYS A 247 -9.52 -5.07 32.35
CA LYS A 247 -8.71 -5.39 31.17
C LYS A 247 -8.38 -4.10 30.42
N LYS A 248 -7.09 -3.75 30.44
CA LYS A 248 -6.58 -2.50 29.91
C LYS A 248 -6.61 -2.49 28.38
N ILE A 249 -7.39 -1.58 27.79
CA ILE A 249 -7.34 -1.32 26.35
C ILE A 249 -6.03 -0.59 26.04
N SER A 250 -5.26 -1.17 25.13
CA SER A 250 -3.96 -0.65 24.69
C SER A 250 -4.02 -0.01 23.30
N MET A 251 -4.87 -0.52 22.42
CA MET A 251 -4.89 -0.11 21.01
C MET A 251 -6.28 -0.35 20.39
N VAL A 252 -6.57 0.43 19.35
CA VAL A 252 -7.69 0.17 18.43
C VAL A 252 -7.17 0.18 17.00
N SER A 253 -7.85 -0.57 16.12
CA SER A 253 -7.59 -0.58 14.69
C SER A 253 -8.90 -0.55 13.92
N VAL A 254 -9.00 0.31 12.92
CA VAL A 254 -10.21 0.54 12.12
C VAL A 254 -10.11 -0.25 10.82
N ASP A 255 -11.11 -1.05 10.53
CA ASP A 255 -11.32 -1.72 9.25
C ASP A 255 -12.45 -1.01 8.50
N ASN A 256 -12.08 -0.11 7.60
CA ASN A 256 -13.04 0.64 6.80
C ASN A 256 -13.80 -0.25 5.83
N ALA A 257 -13.13 -1.23 5.25
CA ALA A 257 -13.70 -2.08 4.22
C ALA A 257 -14.80 -3.00 4.78
N ARG A 258 -14.57 -3.56 6.00
CA ARG A 258 -15.54 -4.43 6.69
C ARG A 258 -16.39 -3.68 7.69
N ARG A 259 -16.11 -2.37 7.90
CA ARG A 259 -16.77 -1.51 8.91
C ARG A 259 -16.72 -2.09 10.31
N LEU A 260 -15.51 -2.51 10.70
CA LEU A 260 -15.23 -3.07 12.00
C LEU A 260 -14.23 -2.17 12.77
N LEU A 261 -14.31 -2.26 14.08
CA LEU A 261 -13.32 -1.70 14.99
C LEU A 261 -12.78 -2.86 15.84
N TYR A 262 -11.49 -3.09 15.76
CA TYR A 262 -10.78 -4.05 16.60
C TYR A 262 -10.21 -3.32 17.82
N VAL A 263 -10.44 -3.86 19.01
CA VAL A 263 -10.01 -3.29 20.29
C VAL A 263 -9.11 -4.30 21.00
N LEU A 264 -7.85 -3.96 21.16
CA LEU A 264 -6.87 -4.82 21.84
C LEU A 264 -6.90 -4.58 23.35
N ARG A 265 -7.06 -5.66 24.12
CA ARG A 265 -7.03 -5.67 25.58
C ARG A 265 -5.87 -6.53 26.09
N ASP A 266 -5.15 -6.01 27.07
CA ASP A 266 -4.02 -6.70 27.76
C ASP A 266 -3.00 -7.35 26.82
N GLY A 267 -2.91 -6.90 25.56
CA GLY A 267 -2.01 -7.44 24.55
C GLY A 267 -2.32 -8.87 24.09
N ASP A 268 -3.49 -9.43 24.41
CA ASP A 268 -3.84 -10.83 24.14
C ASP A 268 -5.28 -11.05 23.70
N GLN A 269 -6.22 -10.21 24.10
CA GLN A 269 -7.63 -10.28 23.72
C GLN A 269 -7.97 -9.22 22.69
N ILE A 270 -8.70 -9.59 21.65
CA ILE A 270 -9.19 -8.66 20.61
C ILE A 270 -10.72 -8.70 20.62
N ASP A 271 -11.34 -7.58 20.97
CA ASP A 271 -12.79 -7.38 20.86
C ASP A 271 -13.12 -6.78 19.50
N VAL A 272 -14.22 -7.22 18.91
CA VAL A 272 -14.68 -6.75 17.60
C VAL A 272 -15.99 -6.03 17.74
N TYR A 273 -16.05 -4.83 17.20
CA TYR A 273 -17.25 -3.97 17.18
C TYR A 273 -17.66 -3.69 15.74
N ALA A 274 -18.93 -3.90 15.41
CA ALA A 274 -19.51 -3.46 14.15
C ALA A 274 -19.82 -1.97 14.21
N LEU A 275 -19.32 -1.19 13.26
CA LEU A 275 -19.48 0.27 13.24
C LEU A 275 -20.88 0.71 12.77
N GLY A 276 -21.59 -0.10 11.98
CA GLY A 276 -22.90 0.24 11.47
C GLY A 276 -22.95 1.55 10.66
N HIS A 277 -24.15 1.91 10.20
CA HIS A 277 -24.38 3.19 9.51
C HIS A 277 -24.83 4.25 10.53
N GLY A 278 -23.89 5.02 11.08
CA GLY A 278 -24.19 6.14 11.98
C GLY A 278 -24.78 5.77 13.35
N ARG A 279 -24.78 4.48 13.71
CA ARG A 279 -25.24 3.97 14.99
C ARG A 279 -24.07 3.80 15.96
N VAL A 280 -24.38 3.71 17.25
CA VAL A 280 -23.39 3.34 18.26
C VAL A 280 -22.78 2.01 17.90
N PRO A 281 -21.42 1.87 17.94
CA PRO A 281 -20.77 0.60 17.66
C PRO A 281 -21.30 -0.52 18.54
N SER A 282 -21.57 -1.68 17.96
CA SER A 282 -22.08 -2.86 18.67
C SER A 282 -21.02 -3.93 18.77
N HIS A 283 -20.79 -4.43 19.99
CA HIS A 283 -19.88 -5.54 20.22
C HIS A 283 -20.42 -6.80 19.53
N THR A 284 -19.63 -7.41 18.65
CA THR A 284 -20.00 -8.60 17.87
C THR A 284 -19.34 -9.86 18.40
N GLY A 285 -18.21 -9.72 19.09
CA GLY A 285 -17.51 -10.85 19.69
C GLY A 285 -16.10 -10.54 20.13
N SER A 286 -15.42 -11.54 20.68
CA SER A 286 -14.07 -11.42 21.21
C SER A 286 -13.21 -12.64 20.86
N MET A 287 -11.94 -12.37 20.54
CA MET A 287 -10.89 -13.38 20.38
C MET A 287 -10.05 -13.40 21.67
N TYR A 288 -10.02 -14.55 22.35
CA TYR A 288 -9.31 -14.71 23.62
C TYR A 288 -8.06 -15.54 23.48
N GLY A 289 -7.01 -15.20 24.21
CA GLY A 289 -5.80 -16.00 24.29
C GLY A 289 -5.06 -16.10 22.96
N VAL A 290 -5.03 -15.01 22.17
CA VAL A 290 -4.45 -14.99 20.82
C VAL A 290 -2.95 -15.30 20.89
N THR A 291 -2.21 -14.70 21.81
CA THR A 291 -0.77 -14.95 22.00
C THR A 291 -0.49 -16.33 22.54
N ARG A 292 -1.36 -16.86 23.43
CA ARG A 292 -1.24 -18.21 23.95
C ARG A 292 -1.45 -19.25 22.85
N GLN A 293 -2.44 -19.05 21.98
CA GLN A 293 -2.67 -19.95 20.84
C GLN A 293 -1.49 -19.90 19.87
N ALA A 294 -0.94 -18.71 19.60
CA ALA A 294 0.27 -18.56 18.81
C ALA A 294 1.46 -19.33 19.42
N GLY A 295 1.65 -19.26 20.74
CA GLY A 295 2.68 -20.01 21.46
C GLY A 295 2.53 -21.53 21.32
N LEU A 296 1.31 -22.04 21.36
CA LEU A 296 1.02 -23.48 21.14
C LEU A 296 1.36 -23.92 19.71
N LEU A 297 1.06 -23.08 18.73
CA LEU A 297 1.43 -23.32 17.33
C LEU A 297 2.95 -23.21 17.10
N HIS A 298 3.69 -22.53 17.98
CA HIS A 298 5.12 -22.32 17.88
C HIS A 298 5.89 -23.00 19.03
N SER A 299 5.85 -24.32 19.08
CA SER A 299 6.66 -25.14 20.00
C SER A 299 6.60 -24.67 21.47
N GLN A 300 5.47 -24.17 21.93
CA GLN A 300 5.22 -23.63 23.27
C GLN A 300 6.09 -22.41 23.67
N GLN A 301 6.71 -21.73 22.71
CA GLN A 301 7.45 -20.51 23.00
C GLN A 301 6.50 -19.34 23.30
N GLN A 302 6.88 -18.50 24.25
CA GLN A 302 6.16 -17.25 24.50
C GLN A 302 6.41 -16.27 23.36
N VAL A 303 5.37 -15.87 22.66
CA VAL A 303 5.46 -14.91 21.55
C VAL A 303 5.42 -13.45 22.00
N GLY A 304 5.11 -13.19 23.27
CA GLY A 304 4.98 -11.85 23.86
C GLY A 304 3.60 -11.21 23.59
N PRO A 305 3.31 -10.07 24.21
CA PRO A 305 2.06 -9.33 23.98
C PRO A 305 1.99 -8.75 22.58
N ILE A 306 0.77 -8.56 22.08
CA ILE A 306 0.53 -7.86 20.82
C ILE A 306 0.78 -6.37 21.03
N ILE A 307 1.54 -5.75 20.11
CA ILE A 307 1.88 -4.32 20.12
C ILE A 307 1.28 -3.58 18.92
N TRP A 308 0.82 -4.29 17.90
CA TRP A 308 0.26 -3.72 16.69
C TRP A 308 -0.83 -4.60 16.08
N LEU A 309 -1.87 -3.97 15.57
CA LEU A 309 -2.98 -4.59 14.81
C LEU A 309 -3.22 -3.81 13.54
N GLY A 310 -3.43 -4.51 12.41
CA GLY A 310 -3.85 -3.92 11.16
C GLY A 310 -4.77 -4.85 10.36
N PRO A 311 -5.92 -4.35 9.86
CA PRO A 311 -6.76 -5.10 8.95
C PRO A 311 -6.04 -5.29 7.62
N THR A 312 -6.41 -6.35 6.92
CA THR A 312 -6.00 -6.59 5.53
C THR A 312 -7.11 -6.16 4.58
N GLU A 313 -6.73 -5.74 3.37
CA GLU A 313 -7.72 -5.49 2.33
C GLU A 313 -8.54 -6.76 2.03
N PRO A 314 -9.87 -6.65 1.82
CA PRO A 314 -10.70 -7.78 1.48
C PRO A 314 -10.25 -8.42 0.16
N ASP A 315 -9.87 -9.69 0.22
CA ASP A 315 -9.60 -10.50 -0.97
C ASP A 315 -10.53 -11.73 -0.92
N PRO A 316 -11.39 -11.95 -1.93
CA PRO A 316 -12.28 -13.12 -1.98
C PRO A 316 -11.54 -14.46 -1.87
N ARG A 317 -10.23 -14.46 -2.16
CA ARG A 317 -9.36 -15.64 -2.14
C ARG A 317 -8.65 -15.83 -0.81
N SER A 318 -8.75 -14.85 0.11
CA SER A 318 -8.10 -14.88 1.42
C SER A 318 -9.13 -14.84 2.54
N SER A 319 -8.96 -15.72 3.52
CA SER A 319 -9.70 -15.62 4.77
C SER A 319 -9.01 -14.73 5.82
N VAL A 320 -7.80 -14.25 5.56
CA VAL A 320 -7.09 -13.32 6.47
C VAL A 320 -7.79 -11.99 6.49
N CYS A 321 -8.23 -11.56 7.67
CA CYS A 321 -8.86 -10.24 7.85
C CYS A 321 -8.03 -9.29 8.72
N LEU A 322 -7.18 -9.84 9.58
CA LEU A 322 -6.42 -9.07 10.54
C LEU A 322 -5.01 -9.67 10.71
N VAL A 323 -4.01 -8.80 10.80
CA VAL A 323 -2.65 -9.17 11.18
C VAL A 323 -2.32 -8.53 12.51
N ALA A 324 -1.78 -9.32 13.43
CA ALA A 324 -1.27 -8.84 14.70
C ALA A 324 0.25 -9.05 14.78
N VAL A 325 0.96 -8.09 15.39
CA VAL A 325 2.41 -8.20 15.62
C VAL A 325 2.68 -8.14 17.10
N THR A 326 3.51 -9.08 17.59
CA THR A 326 3.86 -9.16 19.00
C THR A 326 5.14 -8.39 19.32
N GLU A 327 5.39 -8.10 20.59
CA GLU A 327 6.61 -7.45 21.08
C GLU A 327 7.90 -8.21 20.66
N ARG A 328 7.79 -9.51 20.41
CA ARG A 328 8.91 -10.32 19.92
C ARG A 328 8.97 -10.41 18.38
N GLY A 329 8.19 -9.60 17.66
CA GLY A 329 8.21 -9.52 16.21
C GLY A 329 7.48 -10.66 15.47
N TYR A 330 6.77 -11.53 16.18
CA TYR A 330 5.94 -12.55 15.52
C TYR A 330 4.75 -11.91 14.82
N ARG A 331 4.46 -12.36 13.61
CA ARG A 331 3.25 -12.01 12.85
C ARG A 331 2.21 -13.10 13.01
N LEU A 332 1.01 -12.72 13.41
CA LEU A 332 -0.13 -13.59 13.60
C LEU A 332 -1.19 -13.23 12.56
N TYR A 333 -1.57 -14.19 11.76
CA TYR A 333 -2.60 -14.03 10.73
C TYR A 333 -3.91 -14.60 11.25
N LEU A 334 -4.95 -13.75 11.30
CA LEU A 334 -6.23 -14.05 11.92
C LEU A 334 -7.35 -14.08 10.87
N ASP A 335 -8.26 -15.04 11.03
CA ASP A 335 -9.42 -15.25 10.16
C ASP A 335 -10.55 -14.25 10.42
N ASP A 336 -11.50 -14.20 9.51
CA ASP A 336 -12.72 -13.40 9.63
C ASP A 336 -13.59 -13.90 10.79
N PHE A 337 -13.82 -13.02 11.76
CA PHE A 337 -14.64 -13.28 12.92
C PHE A 337 -16.13 -13.56 12.60
N GLN A 338 -16.61 -13.17 11.42
CA GLN A 338 -18.00 -13.35 11.02
C GLN A 338 -18.39 -14.83 10.83
N ARG A 339 -17.41 -15.74 10.79
CA ARG A 339 -17.61 -17.19 10.67
C ARG A 339 -17.68 -17.87 12.03
N ARG A 340 -18.69 -17.60 12.85
CA ARG A 340 -19.03 -18.26 14.14
C ARG A 340 -17.89 -18.58 15.14
N SER A 341 -16.66 -18.76 14.70
CA SER A 341 -15.46 -18.89 15.53
C SER A 341 -14.26 -18.35 14.78
N TRP A 342 -13.50 -17.45 15.42
CA TRP A 342 -12.24 -17.01 14.88
C TRP A 342 -11.19 -18.13 14.91
N ALA A 343 -10.28 -18.13 13.97
CA ALA A 343 -9.15 -19.03 13.95
C ALA A 343 -7.87 -18.27 13.67
N GLN A 344 -6.80 -18.71 14.32
CA GLN A 344 -5.47 -18.28 13.92
C GLN A 344 -5.01 -19.12 12.74
N LEU A 345 -4.83 -18.49 11.59
CA LEU A 345 -4.49 -19.16 10.35
C LEU A 345 -3.01 -19.52 10.27
N ALA A 346 -2.14 -18.63 10.70
CA ALA A 346 -0.70 -18.82 10.67
C ALA A 346 0.03 -17.94 11.70
N VAL A 347 1.21 -18.40 12.06
CA VAL A 347 2.21 -17.66 12.84
C VAL A 347 3.48 -17.60 12.03
N ARG A 348 4.08 -16.43 11.90
CA ARG A 348 5.35 -16.24 11.21
C ARG A 348 6.40 -15.74 12.20
N ILE A 349 7.53 -16.41 12.25
CA ILE A 349 8.66 -15.99 13.09
C ILE A 349 9.26 -14.67 12.60
N PRO A 350 9.87 -13.86 13.48
CA PRO A 350 10.58 -12.65 13.05
C PRO A 350 11.80 -12.99 12.19
N PRO A 351 12.25 -12.07 11.32
CA PRO A 351 13.54 -12.22 10.65
C PRO A 351 14.71 -12.05 11.63
N GLY A 352 15.89 -12.55 11.26
CA GLY A 352 17.11 -12.47 12.05
C GLY A 352 17.29 -13.58 13.08
N THR A 353 18.52 -13.75 13.53
CA THR A 353 18.90 -14.79 14.49
C THR A 353 18.83 -14.34 15.96
N GLN A 354 18.75 -13.03 16.19
CA GLN A 354 18.69 -12.44 17.53
C GLN A 354 17.24 -12.20 17.95
N PRO A 355 16.92 -12.35 19.25
CA PRO A 355 15.60 -11.98 19.75
C PRO A 355 15.31 -10.50 19.43
N CYS A 356 14.29 -10.25 18.62
CA CYS A 356 13.82 -8.91 18.31
C CYS A 356 12.93 -8.40 19.46
N ARG A 357 13.17 -7.17 19.93
CA ARG A 357 12.19 -6.43 20.72
C ARG A 357 11.55 -5.38 19.82
N ALA A 358 10.43 -5.75 19.24
CA ALA A 358 9.68 -4.87 18.38
C ALA A 358 9.10 -3.69 19.18
N THR A 359 9.36 -2.48 18.72
CA THR A 359 8.87 -1.22 19.31
C THR A 359 7.75 -0.61 18.48
N SER A 360 7.77 -0.81 17.16
CA SER A 360 6.73 -0.39 16.22
C SER A 360 6.64 -1.40 15.08
N ALA A 361 5.45 -1.54 14.52
CA ALA A 361 5.23 -2.41 13.37
C ALA A 361 4.21 -1.80 12.40
N LEU A 362 4.29 -2.24 11.14
CA LEU A 362 3.34 -1.96 10.08
C LEU A 362 3.25 -3.18 9.16
N TYR A 363 2.05 -3.60 8.84
CA TYR A 363 1.81 -4.60 7.81
C TYR A 363 0.82 -4.04 6.78
N ALA A 364 1.19 -4.08 5.52
CA ALA A 364 0.37 -3.64 4.42
C ALA A 364 0.63 -4.52 3.20
N ASP A 365 -0.38 -5.20 2.70
CA ASP A 365 -0.39 -6.01 1.48
C ASP A 365 0.90 -6.83 1.21
N GLY A 366 1.27 -7.67 2.17
CA GLY A 366 2.44 -8.55 2.06
C GLY A 366 3.77 -7.90 2.42
N VAL A 367 3.81 -6.58 2.66
CA VAL A 367 4.99 -5.89 3.20
C VAL A 367 4.86 -5.74 4.72
N PHE A 368 5.91 -6.10 5.42
CA PHE A 368 6.00 -5.99 6.87
C PHE A 368 7.21 -5.16 7.26
N LEU A 369 6.96 -4.10 7.99
CA LEU A 369 8.00 -3.28 8.63
C LEU A 369 7.97 -3.52 10.13
N CYS A 370 9.13 -3.75 10.73
CA CYS A 370 9.26 -3.96 12.16
C CYS A 370 10.48 -3.22 12.69
N ALA A 371 10.24 -2.18 13.48
CA ALA A 371 11.32 -1.50 14.18
C ALA A 371 11.65 -2.23 15.47
N CYS A 372 12.92 -2.55 15.63
CA CYS A 372 13.44 -3.32 16.76
C CYS A 372 14.47 -2.51 17.52
N ALA A 373 14.39 -2.54 18.84
CA ALA A 373 15.44 -2.02 19.71
C ALA A 373 16.59 -3.04 19.80
N SER A 374 17.82 -2.59 19.57
CA SER A 374 19.05 -3.38 19.67
C SER A 374 20.07 -2.61 20.51
N GLY A 375 20.04 -2.81 21.83
CA GLY A 375 20.87 -2.03 22.76
C GLY A 375 20.52 -0.54 22.72
N SER A 376 21.52 0.30 22.38
CA SER A 376 21.34 1.76 22.19
C SER A 376 20.77 2.12 20.82
N ASP A 377 20.80 1.20 19.86
CA ASP A 377 20.47 1.47 18.49
C ASP A 377 19.09 0.92 18.13
N ALA A 378 18.46 1.52 17.13
CA ALA A 378 17.25 1.03 16.54
C ALA A 378 17.51 0.51 15.13
N GLN A 379 16.85 -0.57 14.76
CA GLN A 379 16.95 -1.21 13.46
C GLN A 379 15.54 -1.45 12.92
N LEU A 380 15.39 -1.38 11.61
CA LEU A 380 14.16 -1.71 10.92
C LEU A 380 14.37 -2.95 10.05
N TYR A 381 13.57 -3.96 10.27
CA TYR A 381 13.39 -5.04 9.31
C TYR A 381 12.28 -4.66 8.34
N ALA A 382 12.63 -4.56 7.05
CA ALA A 382 11.69 -4.42 5.96
C ALA A 382 11.58 -5.76 5.23
N VAL A 383 10.41 -6.39 5.31
CA VAL A 383 10.16 -7.73 4.79
C VAL A 383 9.11 -7.64 3.70
N GLY A 384 9.39 -8.26 2.58
CA GLY A 384 8.47 -8.32 1.45
C GLY A 384 8.65 -9.60 0.64
N PRO A 385 7.82 -9.78 -0.41
CA PRO A 385 7.95 -10.93 -1.30
C PRO A 385 9.31 -10.93 -1.99
N SER A 386 9.97 -12.08 -1.99
CA SER A 386 11.23 -12.33 -2.70
C SER A 386 11.03 -13.39 -3.76
N THR A 387 11.77 -13.26 -4.86
CA THR A 387 11.88 -14.32 -5.87
C THR A 387 13.02 -15.24 -5.48
N PRO A 388 12.76 -16.55 -5.29
CA PRO A 388 13.79 -17.48 -4.81
C PRO A 388 14.96 -17.58 -5.78
N ALA A 389 16.16 -17.77 -5.24
CA ALA A 389 17.36 -18.05 -6.04
C ALA A 389 17.17 -19.28 -6.92
N SER A 390 17.77 -19.26 -8.12
CA SER A 390 17.57 -20.24 -9.20
C SER A 390 17.88 -21.71 -8.90
N ASN A 391 18.47 -22.00 -7.75
CA ASN A 391 18.81 -23.37 -7.35
C ASN A 391 17.60 -24.22 -6.88
N THR A 392 16.46 -23.62 -6.63
CA THR A 392 15.21 -24.34 -6.48
C THR A 392 14.58 -24.51 -7.85
N THR A 393 14.77 -25.68 -8.45
CA THR A 393 14.10 -26.10 -9.69
C THR A 393 12.59 -26.00 -9.49
N LEU A 394 12.04 -24.84 -9.81
CA LEU A 394 10.61 -24.58 -9.80
C LEU A 394 9.99 -25.33 -10.96
N THR A 395 9.57 -26.56 -10.68
CA THR A 395 8.84 -27.35 -11.66
C THR A 395 7.42 -26.78 -11.77
N TYR A 396 7.23 -25.85 -12.70
CA TYR A 396 5.90 -25.38 -13.12
C TYR A 396 4.98 -26.52 -13.66
N ALA A 397 5.50 -27.76 -13.74
CA ALA A 397 4.84 -28.89 -14.39
C ALA A 397 3.79 -29.59 -13.57
N SER A 398 3.53 -29.23 -12.29
CA SER A 398 2.62 -29.99 -11.44
C SER A 398 1.59 -29.14 -10.70
N GLY A 399 1.33 -27.91 -11.11
CA GLY A 399 0.40 -27.03 -10.38
C GLY A 399 0.85 -26.66 -8.95
N MET A 400 2.05 -27.05 -8.54
CA MET A 400 2.69 -26.57 -7.33
C MET A 400 3.34 -25.23 -7.64
N HIS A 401 2.67 -24.18 -7.16
CA HIS A 401 3.26 -22.84 -7.17
C HIS A 401 4.45 -22.81 -6.21
N PRO A 402 5.53 -22.06 -6.54
CA PRO A 402 6.65 -21.90 -5.64
C PRO A 402 6.10 -21.36 -4.31
N ALA A 403 6.52 -21.97 -3.22
CA ALA A 403 6.24 -21.43 -1.90
C ALA A 403 6.75 -19.97 -1.89
N TRP A 404 5.91 -19.04 -1.45
CA TRP A 404 6.29 -17.66 -1.28
C TRP A 404 7.48 -17.61 -0.36
N GLN A 405 8.58 -17.07 -0.85
CA GLN A 405 9.73 -16.73 -0.04
C GLN A 405 9.65 -15.25 0.31
N GLU A 406 10.04 -14.93 1.53
CA GLU A 406 10.15 -13.55 1.99
C GLU A 406 11.61 -13.15 2.04
N GLY A 407 11.90 -11.96 1.51
CA GLY A 407 13.18 -11.28 1.68
C GLY A 407 13.10 -10.30 2.85
N ALA A 408 14.13 -10.27 3.68
CA ALA A 408 14.27 -9.34 4.79
C ALA A 408 15.46 -8.42 4.57
N THR A 409 15.20 -7.12 4.52
CA THR A 409 16.22 -6.08 4.44
C THR A 409 16.38 -5.42 5.79
N LEU A 410 17.60 -5.38 6.31
CA LEU A 410 17.93 -4.70 7.56
C LEU A 410 18.37 -3.25 7.26
N ILE A 411 17.65 -2.29 7.86
CA ILE A 411 17.90 -0.86 7.69
C ILE A 411 18.23 -0.26 9.07
N PRO A 412 19.43 0.29 9.26
CA PRO A 412 19.79 0.97 10.51
C PRO A 412 19.01 2.29 10.62
N LEU A 413 18.38 2.55 11.78
CA LEU A 413 17.64 3.79 12.08
C LEU A 413 18.46 4.80 12.90
N GLY A 414 19.54 4.37 13.53
CA GLY A 414 20.36 5.22 14.40
C GLY A 414 20.08 5.01 15.88
N VAL A 415 20.48 5.99 16.71
CA VAL A 415 20.35 5.87 18.18
C VAL A 415 18.90 5.81 18.59
N GLY A 416 18.52 4.77 19.33
CA GLY A 416 17.17 4.51 19.78
C GLY A 416 16.69 5.55 20.80
N GLY A 417 15.47 5.98 20.62
CA GLY A 417 14.75 6.87 21.53
C GLY A 417 13.31 6.39 21.70
N ALA A 418 12.34 7.27 21.44
CA ALA A 418 10.94 6.89 21.34
C ALA A 418 10.70 5.93 20.16
N PRO A 419 9.67 5.05 20.25
CA PRO A 419 9.30 4.18 19.14
C PRO A 419 9.04 5.00 17.86
N PRO A 420 9.62 4.61 16.71
CA PRO A 420 9.39 5.32 15.46
C PRO A 420 7.95 5.16 14.98
N VAL A 421 7.44 6.17 14.28
CA VAL A 421 6.15 6.13 13.61
C VAL A 421 6.36 5.59 12.20
N LEU A 422 5.60 4.55 11.85
CA LEU A 422 5.65 3.89 10.55
C LEU A 422 4.37 4.18 9.78
N ALA A 423 4.49 4.50 8.51
CA ALA A 423 3.34 4.71 7.63
C ALA A 423 3.67 4.35 6.18
N GLU A 424 2.67 3.96 5.40
CA GLU A 424 2.76 3.80 3.96
C GLU A 424 2.22 5.05 3.27
N ALA A 425 2.89 5.48 2.20
CA ALA A 425 2.38 6.54 1.33
C ALA A 425 1.11 6.07 0.61
N PRO A 426 0.11 6.95 0.44
CA PRO A 426 -1.02 6.63 -0.41
C PRO A 426 -0.52 6.29 -1.82
N HIS A 427 -0.97 5.19 -2.37
CA HIS A 427 -0.66 4.80 -3.73
C HIS A 427 -1.94 4.60 -4.54
N HIS A 428 -1.94 5.13 -5.75
CA HIS A 428 -3.04 4.93 -6.68
C HIS A 428 -2.70 3.77 -7.60
N THR A 429 -3.45 2.69 -7.51
CA THR A 429 -3.34 1.57 -8.44
C THR A 429 -4.35 1.74 -9.58
N LEU A 430 -3.95 1.43 -10.81
CA LEU A 430 -4.87 1.34 -11.94
C LEU A 430 -5.84 0.16 -11.80
N LEU A 431 -5.52 -0.81 -10.94
CA LEU A 431 -6.37 -1.96 -10.63
C LEU A 431 -6.72 -2.01 -9.15
N HIS A 432 -8.00 -2.10 -8.85
CA HIS A 432 -8.50 -2.44 -7.53
C HIS A 432 -8.70 -3.96 -7.40
N GLY A 433 -8.27 -4.53 -6.28
CA GLY A 433 -8.77 -5.82 -5.80
C GLY A 433 -8.12 -7.10 -6.30
N ALA A 434 -7.11 -7.08 -7.15
CA ALA A 434 -6.42 -8.31 -7.57
C ALA A 434 -4.92 -8.22 -7.30
N VAL A 435 -4.40 -9.10 -6.46
CA VAL A 435 -2.94 -9.23 -6.31
C VAL A 435 -2.38 -9.77 -7.62
N SER A 436 -1.73 -8.91 -8.34
CA SER A 436 -1.09 -9.21 -9.60
C SER A 436 0.30 -9.80 -9.39
N ARG A 437 0.80 -10.53 -10.39
CA ARG A 437 2.22 -10.94 -10.41
C ARG A 437 3.10 -9.69 -10.29
N PRO A 438 4.25 -9.74 -9.59
CA PRO A 438 5.07 -8.55 -9.36
C PRO A 438 5.44 -7.78 -10.63
N CYS A 439 5.76 -8.50 -11.69
CA CYS A 439 6.11 -7.87 -12.98
C CYS A 439 4.92 -7.25 -13.71
N ALA A 440 3.71 -7.70 -13.45
CA ALA A 440 2.48 -7.07 -13.93
C ALA A 440 2.09 -5.88 -13.05
N ALA A 441 2.16 -6.03 -11.73
CA ALA A 441 1.80 -4.98 -10.79
C ALA A 441 2.64 -3.71 -10.98
N GLN A 442 3.93 -3.85 -11.27
CA GLN A 442 4.84 -2.71 -11.44
C GLN A 442 4.51 -1.77 -12.62
N VAL A 443 3.80 -2.25 -13.65
CA VAL A 443 3.36 -1.39 -14.77
C VAL A 443 2.00 -0.75 -14.50
N MET A 444 1.34 -1.13 -13.42
CA MET A 444 0.00 -0.69 -13.06
C MET A 444 -0.03 0.24 -11.85
N ALA A 445 1.04 0.24 -11.06
CA ALA A 445 1.20 1.07 -9.88
C ALA A 445 2.65 1.57 -9.75
N PRO A 446 2.85 2.76 -9.16
CA PRO A 446 4.18 3.22 -8.80
C PRO A 446 4.81 2.33 -7.72
N ALA A 447 6.11 2.47 -7.49
CA ALA A 447 6.77 1.79 -6.39
C ALA A 447 6.16 2.22 -5.05
N ARG A 448 5.89 1.26 -4.19
CA ARG A 448 5.37 1.54 -2.85
C ARG A 448 6.44 2.25 -2.02
N THR A 449 6.00 3.24 -1.28
CA THR A 449 6.88 4.06 -0.45
C THR A 449 6.41 4.00 0.99
N PHE A 450 7.35 3.83 1.89
CA PHE A 450 7.11 3.77 3.33
C PHE A 450 7.92 4.86 4.02
N TYR A 451 7.36 5.39 5.09
CA TYR A 451 7.98 6.42 5.88
C TYR A 451 8.23 5.93 7.31
N VAL A 452 9.38 6.28 7.82
CA VAL A 452 9.78 6.06 9.21
C VAL A 452 10.15 7.40 9.80
N LEU A 453 9.38 7.88 10.77
CA LEU A 453 9.63 9.12 11.49
C LEU A 453 10.12 8.79 12.89
N ASP A 454 11.31 9.23 13.23
CA ASP A 454 11.90 9.11 14.56
C ASP A 454 12.44 10.46 15.05
N ALA A 455 13.12 10.46 16.20
CA ALA A 455 13.70 11.67 16.76
C ALA A 455 14.83 12.28 15.90
N ASN A 456 15.40 11.52 14.96
CA ASN A 456 16.48 11.98 14.08
C ASN A 456 15.92 12.60 12.78
N GLY A 457 14.71 12.20 12.37
CA GLY A 457 14.10 12.69 11.14
C GLY A 457 13.20 11.69 10.44
N LEU A 458 12.99 11.91 9.16
CA LEU A 458 12.17 11.09 8.28
C LEU A 458 13.07 10.27 7.36
N THR A 459 12.92 8.96 7.42
CA THR A 459 13.51 8.03 6.46
C THR A 459 12.45 7.57 5.47
N GLU A 460 12.71 7.79 4.19
CA GLU A 460 11.87 7.34 3.08
C GLU A 460 12.43 6.04 2.51
N ILE A 461 11.62 4.98 2.53
CA ILE A 461 11.96 3.65 2.08
C ILE A 461 11.07 3.29 0.89
N VAL A 462 11.67 2.76 -0.16
CA VAL A 462 10.95 2.35 -1.37
C VAL A 462 11.10 0.85 -1.57
N GLU A 463 9.96 0.17 -1.81
CA GLU A 463 9.96 -1.22 -2.25
C GLU A 463 10.54 -1.31 -3.67
N ARG A 464 11.54 -2.15 -3.85
CA ARG A 464 12.14 -2.40 -5.17
C ARG A 464 11.29 -3.39 -5.96
N ARG A 465 10.91 -2.97 -7.14
CA ARG A 465 10.20 -3.81 -8.08
C ARG A 465 11.19 -4.60 -8.95
N PRO A 466 10.77 -5.66 -9.62
CA PRO A 466 11.65 -6.41 -10.52
C PRO A 466 12.38 -5.55 -11.56
N ALA A 467 11.72 -4.55 -12.16
CA ALA A 467 12.38 -3.63 -13.09
C ALA A 467 13.43 -2.73 -12.41
N ASP A 468 13.23 -2.36 -11.15
CA ASP A 468 14.22 -1.57 -10.39
C ASP A 468 15.49 -2.41 -10.10
N VAL A 469 15.31 -3.72 -9.82
CA VAL A 469 16.42 -4.68 -9.70
C VAL A 469 17.15 -4.82 -11.03
N LEU A 470 16.42 -5.01 -12.14
CA LEU A 470 17.01 -5.09 -13.47
C LEU A 470 17.81 -3.83 -13.82
N SER A 471 17.23 -2.64 -13.58
CA SER A 471 17.93 -1.36 -13.81
C SER A 471 19.23 -1.28 -13.01
N TYR A 472 19.25 -1.73 -11.76
CA TYR A 472 20.46 -1.78 -10.95
C TYR A 472 21.52 -2.76 -11.50
N LEU A 473 21.10 -3.95 -11.93
CA LEU A 473 21.99 -4.93 -12.55
C LEU A 473 22.60 -4.44 -13.87
N LEU A 474 21.83 -3.65 -14.63
CA LEU A 474 22.33 -3.02 -15.87
C LEU A 474 23.42 -1.98 -15.59
N LEU A 475 23.34 -1.26 -14.46
CA LEU A 475 24.36 -0.30 -14.03
C LEU A 475 25.68 -0.96 -13.64
N GLY A 476 25.63 -2.10 -12.95
CA GLY A 476 26.83 -2.86 -12.54
C GLY A 476 27.59 -3.49 -13.72
N SER A 477 26.94 -3.59 -14.89
CA SER A 477 27.52 -4.19 -16.09
C SER A 477 28.34 -3.17 -16.91
N ALA A 478 29.13 -2.32 -16.30
CA ALA A 478 30.01 -1.32 -16.98
C ALA A 478 31.02 -1.92 -18.02
N ALA A 479 31.03 -3.25 -18.19
CA ALA A 479 31.68 -3.96 -19.28
C ALA A 479 30.89 -3.74 -20.58
N SER A 480 31.62 -3.65 -21.68
CA SER A 480 31.13 -3.31 -23.02
C SER A 480 29.69 -3.73 -23.31
N VAL A 481 28.93 -2.82 -23.86
CA VAL A 481 27.51 -2.93 -24.22
C VAL A 481 27.12 -4.24 -24.97
N ALA A 482 28.09 -4.96 -25.56
CA ALA A 482 27.87 -6.22 -26.24
C ALA A 482 27.74 -7.43 -25.29
N SER A 483 28.25 -7.36 -24.07
CA SER A 483 28.26 -8.47 -23.10
C SER A 483 27.12 -8.43 -22.05
N VAL A 484 26.35 -7.37 -22.01
CA VAL A 484 25.28 -7.20 -20.98
C VAL A 484 24.25 -8.32 -21.03
N ALA A 485 23.79 -8.71 -22.20
CA ALA A 485 22.77 -9.75 -22.38
C ALA A 485 23.25 -11.16 -21.98
N SER A 486 24.56 -11.42 -21.98
CA SER A 486 25.15 -12.68 -21.56
C SER A 486 25.79 -12.66 -20.18
N ALA A 487 25.69 -11.54 -19.47
CA ALA A 487 26.22 -11.40 -18.11
C ALA A 487 25.55 -12.42 -17.16
N PRO A 488 26.29 -13.08 -16.26
CA PRO A 488 25.73 -14.05 -15.33
C PRO A 488 24.55 -13.49 -14.52
N ALA A 489 24.61 -12.22 -14.14
CA ALA A 489 23.53 -11.54 -13.42
C ALA A 489 22.23 -11.43 -14.23
N MET A 490 22.32 -11.27 -15.57
CA MET A 490 21.15 -11.28 -16.44
C MET A 490 20.55 -12.66 -16.57
N VAL A 491 21.39 -13.69 -16.72
CA VAL A 491 20.93 -15.08 -16.75
C VAL A 491 20.25 -15.44 -15.45
N ASP A 492 20.80 -15.04 -14.31
CA ASP A 492 20.20 -15.25 -13.00
C ASP A 492 18.84 -14.51 -12.89
N PHE A 493 18.75 -13.26 -13.32
CA PHE A 493 17.52 -12.49 -13.34
C PHE A 493 16.42 -13.18 -14.17
N PHE A 494 16.75 -13.64 -15.38
CA PHE A 494 15.81 -14.36 -16.23
C PHE A 494 15.42 -15.73 -15.66
N SER A 495 16.32 -16.39 -14.97
CA SER A 495 16.04 -17.65 -14.28
C SER A 495 15.09 -17.48 -13.09
N ARG A 496 15.27 -16.43 -12.29
CA ARG A 496 14.44 -16.13 -11.10
C ARG A 496 13.02 -15.70 -11.49
N HIS A 497 12.88 -14.79 -12.42
CA HIS A 497 11.58 -14.22 -12.80
C HIS A 497 10.87 -15.02 -13.91
N GLY A 498 11.58 -15.86 -14.61
CA GLY A 498 11.11 -16.49 -15.85
C GLY A 498 11.24 -15.56 -17.07
N PRO A 499 11.37 -16.16 -18.27
CA PRO A 499 11.72 -15.39 -19.47
C PRO A 499 10.66 -14.35 -19.87
N VAL A 500 9.39 -14.63 -19.72
CA VAL A 500 8.32 -13.68 -20.07
C VAL A 500 8.30 -12.47 -19.13
N GLU A 501 8.35 -12.70 -17.82
CA GLU A 501 8.32 -11.63 -16.83
C GLU A 501 9.60 -10.80 -16.84
N ALA A 502 10.75 -11.43 -17.05
CA ALA A 502 12.02 -10.73 -17.21
C ALA A 502 12.03 -9.84 -18.47
N CYS A 503 11.48 -10.34 -19.58
CA CYS A 503 11.28 -9.53 -20.79
C CYS A 503 10.30 -8.37 -20.56
N MET A 504 9.24 -8.55 -19.75
CA MET A 504 8.36 -7.45 -19.37
C MET A 504 9.11 -6.33 -18.64
N CYS A 505 9.99 -6.67 -17.71
CA CYS A 505 10.83 -5.71 -17.02
C CYS A 505 11.74 -4.93 -17.97
N ALA A 506 12.41 -5.67 -18.88
CA ALA A 506 13.27 -5.06 -19.89
C ALA A 506 12.48 -4.15 -20.84
N LEU A 507 11.29 -4.58 -21.28
CA LEU A 507 10.41 -3.78 -22.12
C LEU A 507 9.93 -2.50 -21.41
N ALA A 508 9.56 -2.60 -20.13
CA ALA A 508 9.11 -1.45 -19.36
C ALA A 508 10.21 -0.36 -19.24
N LEU A 509 11.46 -0.77 -19.02
CA LEU A 509 12.60 0.15 -18.99
C LEU A 509 12.91 0.70 -20.41
N ALA A 510 12.92 -0.16 -21.42
CA ALA A 510 13.21 0.21 -22.80
C ALA A 510 12.16 1.17 -23.39
N ALA A 511 10.90 0.95 -23.08
CA ALA A 511 9.80 1.81 -23.48
C ALA A 511 9.66 3.06 -22.60
N GLN A 512 10.47 3.25 -21.56
CA GLN A 512 10.36 4.40 -20.63
C GLN A 512 8.98 4.51 -20.00
N HIS A 513 8.49 3.41 -19.43
CA HIS A 513 7.19 3.43 -18.73
C HIS A 513 7.15 4.54 -17.65
N PRO A 514 6.07 5.32 -17.49
CA PRO A 514 6.01 6.46 -16.58
C PRO A 514 6.42 6.16 -15.14
N TYR A 515 6.11 4.96 -14.64
CA TYR A 515 6.50 4.55 -13.28
C TYR A 515 7.97 4.07 -13.17
N MET A 516 8.66 3.86 -14.29
CA MET A 516 10.02 3.28 -14.36
C MET A 516 10.95 4.08 -15.27
N ALA A 517 10.55 5.29 -15.67
CA ALA A 517 11.35 6.13 -16.52
C ALA A 517 12.71 6.44 -15.85
N THR A 518 13.77 6.25 -16.60
CA THR A 518 15.13 6.60 -16.19
C THR A 518 15.62 7.81 -16.96
N SER A 519 16.33 8.69 -16.29
CA SER A 519 16.97 9.84 -16.93
C SER A 519 18.27 9.46 -17.66
N ARG A 520 18.72 8.20 -17.58
CA ARG A 520 19.97 7.72 -18.14
C ARG A 520 19.72 7.05 -19.49
N PRO A 521 20.20 7.61 -20.60
CA PRO A 521 20.02 7.01 -21.93
C PRO A 521 20.70 5.65 -22.07
N ASP A 522 21.80 5.41 -21.34
CA ASP A 522 22.51 4.13 -21.38
C ASP A 522 21.68 2.99 -20.80
N ASP A 523 20.90 3.23 -19.73
CA ASP A 523 20.02 2.23 -19.14
C ASP A 523 18.96 1.78 -20.15
N VAL A 524 18.40 2.72 -20.92
CA VAL A 524 17.43 2.44 -21.98
C VAL A 524 18.06 1.61 -23.09
N ALA A 525 19.27 2.00 -23.53
CA ALA A 525 20.00 1.26 -24.57
C ALA A 525 20.33 -0.18 -24.13
N HIS A 526 20.73 -0.35 -22.86
CA HIS A 526 20.97 -1.68 -22.29
C HIS A 526 19.68 -2.51 -22.18
N ALA A 527 18.59 -1.92 -21.71
CA ALA A 527 17.29 -2.58 -21.63
C ALA A 527 16.79 -3.04 -23.01
N ILE A 528 16.93 -2.22 -24.05
CA ILE A 528 16.63 -2.57 -25.44
C ILE A 528 17.43 -3.80 -25.86
N ARG A 529 18.73 -3.86 -25.57
CA ARG A 529 19.60 -4.99 -25.94
C ARG A 529 19.26 -6.27 -25.17
N VAL A 530 18.91 -6.16 -23.89
CA VAL A 530 18.43 -7.31 -23.11
C VAL A 530 17.14 -7.85 -23.70
N PHE A 531 16.20 -6.97 -24.03
CA PHE A 531 14.89 -7.34 -24.58
C PHE A 531 15.02 -8.00 -25.96
N PHE A 532 15.83 -7.45 -26.89
CA PHE A 532 16.05 -8.00 -28.21
C PHE A 532 17.18 -9.01 -28.26
N GLY A 533 17.89 -9.24 -27.16
CA GLY A 533 18.97 -10.20 -27.06
C GLY A 533 18.52 -11.66 -27.04
N PRO A 534 19.49 -12.60 -26.92
CA PRO A 534 19.24 -14.03 -26.98
C PRO A 534 18.29 -14.52 -25.86
N LEU A 535 18.33 -13.90 -24.67
CA LEU A 535 17.46 -14.26 -23.57
C LEU A 535 15.97 -13.96 -23.87
N GLY A 536 15.69 -12.90 -24.61
CA GLY A 536 14.33 -12.57 -25.06
C GLY A 536 13.79 -13.50 -26.16
N ALA A 537 14.66 -14.22 -26.84
CA ALA A 537 14.28 -15.23 -27.81
C ALA A 537 13.96 -16.60 -27.20
N TRP A 538 14.19 -16.79 -25.90
CA TRP A 538 13.87 -18.04 -25.21
C TRP A 538 12.39 -18.40 -25.39
N PRO A 539 12.06 -19.71 -25.46
CA PRO A 539 10.66 -20.13 -25.47
C PRO A 539 9.92 -19.63 -24.23
N ALA A 540 8.70 -19.16 -24.42
CA ALA A 540 7.85 -18.73 -23.33
C ALA A 540 7.54 -19.88 -22.35
N GLU A 541 7.49 -21.11 -22.86
CA GLU A 541 7.25 -22.34 -22.10
C GLU A 541 8.43 -23.30 -22.28
N GLN A 542 9.19 -23.54 -21.22
CA GLN A 542 10.37 -24.42 -21.25
C GLN A 542 10.06 -25.94 -21.27
N ARG A 543 8.79 -26.39 -21.25
CA ARG A 543 8.46 -27.74 -20.79
C ARG A 543 7.36 -28.52 -21.52
N VAL A 544 7.00 -28.18 -22.74
CA VAL A 544 6.07 -29.04 -23.49
C VAL A 544 6.75 -29.44 -24.80
N PRO A 545 6.78 -30.74 -25.14
CA PRO A 545 7.16 -31.17 -26.51
C PRO A 545 6.22 -30.45 -27.47
N ALA A 546 6.80 -29.77 -28.44
CA ALA A 546 6.16 -28.79 -29.30
C ALA A 546 4.81 -29.28 -29.86
N PRO A 547 3.71 -28.58 -29.60
CA PRO A 547 2.54 -28.70 -30.46
C PRO A 547 2.87 -28.09 -31.81
N LEU A 548 2.15 -28.49 -32.85
CA LEU A 548 2.29 -28.18 -34.28
C LEU A 548 2.48 -26.69 -34.67
N HIS A 549 2.51 -25.76 -33.72
CA HIS A 549 2.76 -24.34 -33.92
C HIS A 549 4.11 -23.96 -33.29
N ALA A 550 4.93 -23.20 -34.02
CA ALA A 550 6.20 -22.68 -33.52
C ALA A 550 6.07 -22.06 -32.12
N PRO A 551 7.00 -22.40 -31.18
CA PRO A 551 6.95 -21.87 -29.83
C PRO A 551 7.03 -20.34 -29.89
N ARG A 552 6.17 -19.67 -29.13
CA ARG A 552 6.18 -18.21 -29.02
C ARG A 552 7.42 -17.79 -28.23
N SER A 553 8.10 -16.75 -28.70
CA SER A 553 9.20 -16.18 -27.94
C SER A 553 8.71 -15.50 -26.67
N ALA A 554 9.51 -15.53 -25.62
CA ALA A 554 9.22 -14.82 -24.38
C ALA A 554 8.98 -13.32 -24.59
N ARG A 555 9.67 -12.74 -25.56
CA ARG A 555 9.57 -11.35 -26.01
C ARG A 555 8.17 -11.02 -26.51
N LEU A 556 7.60 -11.87 -27.35
CA LEU A 556 6.24 -11.68 -27.89
C LEU A 556 5.17 -11.80 -26.79
N GLU A 557 5.27 -12.84 -25.96
CA GLU A 557 4.35 -13.04 -24.84
C GLU A 557 4.47 -11.89 -23.81
N ALA A 558 5.68 -11.37 -23.56
CA ALA A 558 5.91 -10.22 -22.69
C ALA A 558 5.25 -8.95 -23.23
N LEU A 559 5.35 -8.72 -24.56
CA LEU A 559 4.67 -7.58 -25.19
C LEU A 559 3.16 -7.66 -25.04
N ALA A 560 2.58 -8.85 -25.30
CA ALA A 560 1.15 -9.07 -25.15
C ALA A 560 0.69 -8.92 -23.69
N CYS A 561 1.45 -9.49 -22.75
CA CYS A 561 1.18 -9.37 -21.31
C CYS A 561 1.26 -7.92 -20.83
N TYR A 562 2.26 -7.18 -21.26
CA TYR A 562 2.45 -5.77 -20.91
C TYR A 562 1.29 -4.92 -21.44
N LEU A 563 0.90 -5.09 -22.71
CA LEU A 563 -0.25 -4.40 -23.29
C LEU A 563 -1.54 -4.76 -22.56
N ALA A 564 -1.75 -6.04 -22.24
CA ALA A 564 -2.92 -6.49 -21.50
C ALA A 564 -2.99 -5.85 -20.11
N CYS A 565 -1.88 -5.69 -19.39
CA CYS A 565 -1.84 -5.00 -18.10
C CYS A 565 -2.35 -3.57 -18.23
N LEU A 566 -1.96 -2.85 -19.26
CA LEU A 566 -2.32 -1.45 -19.45
C LEU A 566 -3.77 -1.24 -19.89
N VAL A 567 -4.30 -2.12 -20.74
CA VAL A 567 -5.68 -1.96 -21.27
C VAL A 567 -6.74 -2.61 -20.39
N ARG A 568 -6.39 -3.61 -19.58
CA ARG A 568 -7.32 -4.35 -18.73
C ARG A 568 -8.27 -3.49 -17.89
N PRO A 569 -7.83 -2.37 -17.29
CA PRO A 569 -8.71 -1.52 -16.48
C PRO A 569 -9.93 -0.96 -17.24
N VAL A 570 -9.84 -0.94 -18.56
CA VAL A 570 -10.91 -0.41 -19.44
C VAL A 570 -11.45 -1.45 -20.43
N TRP A 571 -10.75 -2.58 -20.62
CA TRP A 571 -11.07 -3.58 -21.64
C TRP A 571 -12.35 -4.37 -21.36
N LEU A 572 -12.61 -4.67 -20.10
CA LEU A 572 -13.76 -5.50 -19.68
C LEU A 572 -14.92 -4.67 -19.12
N GLU A 573 -14.78 -3.35 -19.03
CA GLU A 573 -15.81 -2.49 -18.48
C GLU A 573 -16.66 -1.87 -19.58
N PRO A 574 -17.99 -1.82 -19.40
CA PRO A 574 -18.85 -1.09 -20.33
C PRO A 574 -18.48 0.40 -20.26
N LEU A 575 -18.33 1.03 -21.43
CA LEU A 575 -18.04 2.47 -21.55
C LEU A 575 -19.12 3.32 -20.88
N VAL A 576 -20.36 2.85 -20.89
CA VAL A 576 -21.50 3.46 -20.18
C VAL A 576 -22.08 2.41 -19.24
N PRO A 577 -21.91 2.55 -17.92
CA PRO A 577 -22.57 1.68 -16.96
C PRO A 577 -24.09 1.76 -17.08
N ALA A 578 -24.80 0.64 -16.93
CA ALA A 578 -26.26 0.58 -17.02
C ALA A 578 -26.96 1.61 -16.11
N ALA A 579 -26.37 1.91 -14.94
CA ALA A 579 -26.88 2.94 -14.02
C ALA A 579 -26.85 4.38 -14.60
N PHE A 580 -26.09 4.66 -15.67
CA PHE A 580 -26.02 5.96 -16.32
C PHE A 580 -27.04 6.10 -17.47
N VAL A 581 -27.63 5.00 -17.91
CA VAL A 581 -28.63 5.03 -19.00
C VAL A 581 -29.95 5.63 -18.51
N ASP A 582 -30.30 5.42 -17.24
CA ASP A 582 -31.59 5.84 -16.67
C ASP A 582 -31.51 7.13 -15.81
N ALA A 583 -30.33 7.62 -15.49
CA ALA A 583 -30.11 8.83 -14.69
C ALA A 583 -29.63 9.97 -15.60
N LYS A 584 -30.15 11.20 -15.40
CA LYS A 584 -29.53 12.41 -15.99
C LYS A 584 -28.16 12.58 -15.31
N PRO A 585 -27.02 12.23 -15.94
CA PRO A 585 -25.74 12.24 -15.29
C PRO A 585 -25.28 13.68 -15.08
N SER A 586 -25.01 14.05 -13.85
CA SER A 586 -24.27 15.27 -13.52
C SER A 586 -22.77 14.96 -13.44
N GLY A 587 -22.14 14.48 -14.52
CA GLY A 587 -20.70 14.20 -14.57
C GLY A 587 -20.30 13.17 -15.63
N ALA A 588 -19.01 13.12 -15.96
CA ALA A 588 -18.46 12.13 -16.87
C ALA A 588 -18.47 10.72 -16.24
N PRO A 589 -18.69 9.65 -17.02
CA PRO A 589 -18.62 8.28 -16.52
C PRO A 589 -17.27 7.98 -15.85
N PRO A 590 -17.20 7.19 -14.77
CA PRO A 590 -15.95 6.86 -14.08
C PRO A 590 -14.88 6.24 -14.98
N VAL A 591 -15.28 5.55 -16.05
CA VAL A 591 -14.39 4.97 -17.07
C VAL A 591 -13.60 6.04 -17.79
N VAL A 592 -14.21 7.19 -18.11
CA VAL A 592 -13.56 8.29 -18.85
C VAL A 592 -12.35 8.83 -18.09
N GLY A 593 -12.43 9.00 -16.77
CA GLY A 593 -11.30 9.43 -15.94
C GLY A 593 -10.12 8.45 -16.00
N ARG A 594 -10.39 7.14 -16.16
CA ARG A 594 -9.35 6.11 -16.28
C ARG A 594 -8.72 6.06 -17.67
N LEU A 595 -9.46 6.39 -18.74
CA LEU A 595 -8.95 6.38 -20.12
C LEU A 595 -7.76 7.31 -20.32
N ALA A 596 -7.78 8.50 -19.74
CA ALA A 596 -6.66 9.45 -19.81
C ALA A 596 -5.39 8.86 -19.15
N GLY A 597 -5.53 8.21 -18.00
CA GLY A 597 -4.45 7.51 -17.33
C GLY A 597 -3.90 6.36 -18.18
N VAL A 598 -4.77 5.53 -18.76
CA VAL A 598 -4.38 4.42 -19.64
C VAL A 598 -3.60 4.94 -20.86
N LEU A 599 -4.08 5.99 -21.52
CA LEU A 599 -3.39 6.61 -22.66
C LEU A 599 -1.99 7.11 -22.31
N THR A 600 -1.83 7.73 -21.14
CA THR A 600 -0.51 8.19 -20.66
C THR A 600 0.50 7.05 -20.55
N HIS A 601 0.04 5.84 -20.20
CA HIS A 601 0.89 4.66 -20.08
C HIS A 601 1.08 3.91 -21.40
N LEU A 602 0.11 3.98 -22.33
CA LEU A 602 0.21 3.36 -23.65
C LEU A 602 1.14 4.14 -24.61
N ALA A 603 1.17 5.48 -24.49
CA ALA A 603 1.93 6.32 -25.41
C ALA A 603 3.44 5.98 -25.48
N PRO A 604 4.16 5.74 -24.37
CA PRO A 604 5.57 5.34 -24.43
C PRO A 604 5.78 3.99 -25.11
N LEU A 605 4.92 3.01 -24.87
CA LEU A 605 4.97 1.71 -25.52
C LEU A 605 4.74 1.83 -27.03
N HIS A 606 3.75 2.63 -27.43
CA HIS A 606 3.48 2.89 -28.85
C HIS A 606 4.69 3.53 -29.55
N ALA A 607 5.28 4.56 -28.93
CA ALA A 607 6.47 5.21 -29.48
C ALA A 607 7.69 4.26 -29.54
N PHE A 608 7.81 3.34 -28.58
CA PHE A 608 8.84 2.29 -28.61
C PHE A 608 8.63 1.33 -29.77
N LEU A 609 7.42 0.82 -29.96
CA LEU A 609 7.10 -0.09 -31.05
C LEU A 609 7.34 0.56 -32.42
N GLN A 610 6.91 1.81 -32.62
CA GLN A 610 7.16 2.53 -33.88
C GLN A 610 8.64 2.64 -34.22
N ARG A 611 9.51 2.85 -33.22
CA ARG A 611 10.97 3.00 -33.43
C ARG A 611 11.68 1.69 -33.67
N HIS A 612 11.16 0.58 -33.15
CA HIS A 612 11.86 -0.69 -33.08
C HIS A 612 11.13 -1.85 -33.79
N THR A 613 10.10 -1.58 -34.61
CA THR A 613 9.32 -2.59 -35.33
C THR A 613 10.21 -3.56 -36.09
N GLN A 614 11.28 -3.06 -36.72
CA GLN A 614 12.21 -3.85 -37.54
C GLN A 614 13.06 -4.88 -36.73
N LEU A 615 13.10 -4.73 -35.39
CA LEU A 615 13.85 -5.64 -34.51
C LEU A 615 13.01 -6.84 -34.04
N PHE A 616 11.72 -6.88 -34.38
CA PHE A 616 10.87 -8.03 -34.09
C PHE A 616 10.91 -9.04 -35.23
N ASP A 617 11.27 -10.27 -34.90
CA ASP A 617 11.33 -11.38 -35.88
C ASP A 617 9.96 -12.03 -36.14
N ASP A 618 8.88 -11.49 -35.53
CA ASP A 618 7.55 -12.10 -35.51
C ASP A 618 6.50 -11.09 -35.97
N GLU A 619 5.83 -11.37 -37.09
CA GLU A 619 4.74 -10.54 -37.62
C GLU A 619 3.62 -10.29 -36.60
N ARG A 620 3.44 -11.15 -35.59
CA ARG A 620 2.45 -10.97 -34.53
C ARG A 620 2.76 -9.75 -33.65
N ALA A 621 4.01 -9.33 -33.53
CA ALA A 621 4.39 -8.09 -32.85
C ALA A 621 3.89 -6.86 -33.61
N GLU A 622 3.95 -6.87 -34.96
CA GLU A 622 3.38 -5.79 -35.77
C GLU A 622 1.86 -5.71 -35.59
N ARG A 623 1.20 -6.88 -35.53
CA ARG A 623 -0.24 -6.96 -35.30
C ARG A 623 -0.66 -6.41 -33.92
N LEU A 624 0.13 -6.71 -32.87
CA LEU A 624 -0.07 -6.11 -31.56
C LEU A 624 0.15 -4.59 -31.58
N GLY A 625 1.13 -4.10 -32.34
CA GLY A 625 1.35 -2.67 -32.54
C GLY A 625 0.17 -1.99 -33.24
N ALA A 626 -0.39 -2.62 -34.27
CA ALA A 626 -1.59 -2.12 -34.96
C ALA A 626 -2.81 -2.11 -34.03
N LEU A 627 -2.98 -3.17 -33.23
CA LEU A 627 -4.05 -3.23 -32.21
C LEU A 627 -3.88 -2.13 -31.17
N LEU A 628 -2.67 -1.87 -30.69
CA LEU A 628 -2.36 -0.78 -29.76
C LEU A 628 -2.76 0.58 -30.36
N THR A 629 -2.37 0.85 -31.61
CA THR A 629 -2.73 2.10 -32.30
C THR A 629 -4.25 2.30 -32.35
N ARG A 630 -5.00 1.28 -32.75
CA ARG A 630 -6.47 1.33 -32.78
C ARG A 630 -7.09 1.51 -31.37
N THR A 631 -6.52 0.85 -30.37
CA THR A 631 -6.99 1.02 -28.98
C THR A 631 -6.79 2.46 -28.52
N MET A 632 -5.65 3.06 -28.83
CA MET A 632 -5.39 4.47 -28.47
C MET A 632 -6.32 5.41 -29.22
N GLU A 633 -6.56 5.19 -30.52
CA GLU A 633 -7.51 5.99 -31.30
C GLU A 633 -8.93 5.89 -30.74
N ALA A 634 -9.37 4.69 -30.36
CA ALA A 634 -10.67 4.48 -29.73
C ALA A 634 -10.78 5.21 -28.38
N CYS A 635 -9.72 5.14 -27.54
CA CYS A 635 -9.68 5.86 -26.27
C CYS A 635 -9.73 7.38 -26.47
N HIS A 636 -8.99 7.92 -27.44
CA HIS A 636 -9.02 9.35 -27.78
C HIS A 636 -10.39 9.78 -28.28
N PHE A 637 -11.04 8.95 -29.10
CA PHE A 637 -12.39 9.24 -29.60
C PHE A 637 -13.41 9.31 -28.46
N VAL A 638 -13.36 8.36 -27.51
CA VAL A 638 -14.27 8.37 -26.35
C VAL A 638 -14.02 9.59 -25.46
N LEU A 639 -12.76 9.98 -25.23
CA LEU A 639 -12.42 11.20 -24.48
C LEU A 639 -12.94 12.44 -25.21
N PHE A 640 -12.77 12.53 -26.53
CA PHE A 640 -13.30 13.63 -27.34
C PHE A 640 -14.83 13.74 -27.20
N LEU A 641 -15.57 12.62 -27.26
CA LEU A 641 -17.02 12.63 -27.07
C LEU A 641 -17.41 13.11 -25.67
N ALA A 642 -16.67 12.70 -24.64
CA ALA A 642 -16.91 13.11 -23.26
C ALA A 642 -16.65 14.61 -23.05
N ASP A 643 -15.55 15.13 -23.58
CA ASP A 643 -15.16 16.55 -23.46
C ASP A 643 -16.15 17.49 -24.17
N HIS A 644 -16.78 17.02 -25.24
CA HIS A 644 -17.79 17.80 -26.01
C HIS A 644 -19.22 17.55 -25.57
N HIS A 645 -19.42 16.84 -24.44
CA HIS A 645 -20.75 16.49 -23.93
C HIS A 645 -21.66 15.79 -24.95
N LEU A 646 -21.05 15.16 -25.94
CA LEU A 646 -21.73 14.32 -26.90
C LEU A 646 -22.02 12.99 -26.20
N GLY A 647 -23.04 12.99 -25.33
CA GLY A 647 -23.46 11.84 -24.55
C GLY A 647 -23.78 10.61 -25.41
N PRO A 648 -24.11 9.46 -24.81
CA PRO A 648 -24.32 8.24 -25.56
C PRO A 648 -25.39 8.49 -26.64
N LEU A 649 -24.90 8.44 -27.87
CA LEU A 649 -25.75 8.44 -29.06
C LEU A 649 -26.51 7.12 -29.10
#